data_a04b177c7d1ac0581a901f9038226a3c
#
_entry.id   a04b177c7d1ac0581a901f9038226a3c
#
_cell.length_a   1.000
_cell.length_b   1.000
_cell.length_c   1.000
_cell.angle_alpha   90.00
_cell.angle_beta   90.00
_cell.angle_gamma   90.00
#
_symmetry.space_group_name_H-M   'P 1'
#
loop_
_entity.id
_entity.type
_entity.pdbx_description
1 polymer ?
#
loop_
_entity_poly.entity_id
_entity_poly.type
_entity_poly.pdbx_seq_one_letter_code
_entity_poly.pdbx_strand_id
1 'polypeptide(L)'
;LQPDMPIPGDKEVRVGRLENGMTYYIRHNEKPKEQASFYIFHHVGAVQEEDSQQGLAHFLEHMAFNGTKNLPGKKMIEYLERNGVKFGADLNAYTSYDETCYNLDNVPTANPATIDTALLILHDWSQFISLEPQEINNERGVIMEELRTRDGAGWRAMVRRNAAVNRGSKYEHRNVIGYLDGLKSFDHKALYDFYKTWYRPEYQAIVIVGDIDVDRIENKIKTLMADIPVSPADAPQKEAYLVPENEEPIVSIFSDPEMTASVMRLFIKRPALPKQYNNLIISQMYDVLNSYTSAMANDRMNEIAMQPDAPFLSAGMDSGNILGVNPTQDLTMVAVQTRDGELLRGYKAILEEMEKMKRYGFTQSEFDRTKAEFLRQAEATYANRNDLTNGQYVQTYLANYKKNTAMADAETQYNLDKQYLEALTLDDVNAWVKQLLTPENQVITVEVPKKEGLTEPTEAELLAIRSEVMASNVEAYQDNTVSEPLIPADIKLKGSPVKKTAYNEDLGTTEWILKNGVKIIVKPTQLKADEVLLQVQADGGMSQLADTEVKEGEFLPVIAAQSGVGKFSAIELNKQLAGKKAGINLYVNNYSNGMSGYCSPKDIETMLQLLYQNFTSPRFSEEDFNTTMDSYKAYVQNLTSNPDYIMQIETIKTLYSDNPRQQPLTIEALESISFENL
;
A
#
# COMPACT_ATOMS: atom_id res chain seq x y z
N LEU A 1 -2.92 23.86 19.35
CA LEU A 1 -2.54 23.84 17.91
C LEU A 1 -3.41 24.84 17.15
N GLN A 2 -2.78 25.73 16.40
CA GLN A 2 -3.49 26.68 15.54
C GLN A 2 -3.49 26.12 14.10
N PRO A 3 -4.66 25.89 13.49
CA PRO A 3 -4.77 25.20 12.19
C PRO A 3 -4.03 25.89 11.03
N ASP A 4 -3.88 27.19 11.06
CA ASP A 4 -3.25 28.02 10.03
C ASP A 4 -1.73 28.19 10.22
N MET A 5 -1.15 27.58 11.25
CA MET A 5 0.30 27.64 11.45
C MET A 5 1.05 26.71 10.48
N PRO A 6 2.16 27.19 9.89
CA PRO A 6 3.04 26.34 9.12
C PRO A 6 3.72 25.29 10.00
N ILE A 7 3.86 24.09 9.48
CA ILE A 7 4.65 23.02 10.11
C ILE A 7 6.13 23.31 9.81
N PRO A 8 7.01 23.38 10.84
CA PRO A 8 8.43 23.62 10.64
C PRO A 8 9.07 22.54 9.77
N GLY A 9 9.90 22.97 8.81
CA GLY A 9 10.65 22.06 7.94
C GLY A 9 11.90 21.50 8.60
N ASP A 10 12.34 20.33 8.14
CA ASP A 10 13.61 19.72 8.51
C ASP A 10 14.78 20.59 8.00
N LYS A 11 15.71 20.93 8.89
CA LYS A 11 16.89 21.76 8.58
C LYS A 11 18.02 20.98 7.90
N GLU A 12 17.96 19.66 7.92
CA GLU A 12 18.98 18.79 7.35
C GLU A 12 18.84 18.64 5.82
N VAL A 13 17.70 18.98 5.23
CA VAL A 13 17.50 18.99 3.79
C VAL A 13 17.87 20.36 3.21
N ARG A 14 18.69 20.38 2.16
CA ARG A 14 19.00 21.57 1.37
C ARG A 14 17.99 21.68 0.24
N VAL A 15 17.16 22.72 0.28
CA VAL A 15 16.16 23.02 -0.77
C VAL A 15 16.58 24.30 -1.48
N GLY A 16 16.56 24.30 -2.80
CA GLY A 16 16.83 25.48 -3.59
C GLY A 16 16.07 25.50 -4.90
N ARG A 17 16.07 26.66 -5.54
CA ARG A 17 15.49 26.85 -6.86
C ARG A 17 16.51 27.57 -7.76
N LEU A 18 16.74 26.98 -8.93
CA LEU A 18 17.64 27.57 -9.93
C LEU A 18 16.97 28.75 -10.65
N GLU A 19 17.76 29.58 -11.29
CA GLU A 19 17.25 30.75 -12.05
C GLU A 19 16.29 30.37 -13.18
N ASN A 20 16.46 29.15 -13.75
CA ASN A 20 15.54 28.61 -14.76
C ASN A 20 14.22 28.07 -14.19
N GLY A 21 14.06 28.04 -12.87
CA GLY A 21 12.86 27.58 -12.18
C GLY A 21 12.89 26.15 -11.68
N MET A 22 13.94 25.36 -11.99
CA MET A 22 14.09 23.99 -11.48
C MET A 22 14.30 23.99 -9.97
N THR A 23 13.60 23.12 -9.27
CA THR A 23 13.76 22.93 -7.81
C THR A 23 14.73 21.77 -7.53
N TYR A 24 15.47 21.85 -6.44
CA TYR A 24 16.29 20.72 -5.98
C TYR A 24 16.19 20.50 -4.48
N TYR A 25 16.33 19.24 -4.10
CA TYR A 25 16.40 18.75 -2.73
C TYR A 25 17.64 17.90 -2.58
N ILE A 26 18.46 18.17 -1.58
CA ILE A 26 19.69 17.41 -1.32
C ILE A 26 19.76 17.10 0.16
N ARG A 27 19.95 15.83 0.50
CA ARG A 27 20.12 15.39 1.87
C ARG A 27 21.23 14.37 2.00
N HIS A 28 22.11 14.56 2.98
CA HIS A 28 23.04 13.53 3.41
C HIS A 28 22.30 12.46 4.22
N ASN A 29 22.49 11.18 3.90
CA ASN A 29 21.97 10.05 4.63
C ASN A 29 22.82 8.79 4.37
N GLU A 30 23.09 8.00 5.40
CA GLU A 30 23.96 6.81 5.34
C GLU A 30 23.20 5.49 5.45
N LYS A 31 21.93 5.45 5.01
CA LYS A 31 21.08 4.25 5.03
C LYS A 31 20.56 3.92 3.61
N PRO A 32 21.33 3.11 2.86
CA PRO A 32 22.61 2.45 3.16
C PRO A 32 23.81 3.37 3.00
N LYS A 33 24.95 3.01 3.65
CA LYS A 33 26.25 3.68 3.47
C LYS A 33 26.78 3.51 2.06
N GLU A 34 27.61 4.47 1.62
CA GLU A 34 28.31 4.47 0.33
C GLU A 34 27.38 4.33 -0.88
N GLN A 35 26.11 4.69 -0.72
CA GLN A 35 25.10 4.70 -1.78
C GLN A 35 24.25 5.95 -1.74
N ALA A 36 23.70 6.33 -2.91
CA ALA A 36 22.78 7.45 -3.03
C ALA A 36 21.67 7.16 -4.06
N SER A 37 20.55 7.84 -3.89
CA SER A 37 19.42 7.89 -4.82
C SER A 37 19.41 9.20 -5.57
N PHE A 38 19.21 9.16 -6.88
CA PHE A 38 19.17 10.29 -7.79
C PHE A 38 17.85 10.27 -8.56
N TYR A 39 17.01 11.27 -8.35
CA TYR A 39 15.70 11.39 -8.97
C TYR A 39 15.56 12.69 -9.75
N ILE A 40 14.95 12.62 -10.93
CA ILE A 40 14.35 13.78 -11.57
C ILE A 40 12.84 13.53 -11.72
N PHE A 41 12.08 14.47 -11.22
CA PHE A 41 10.62 14.44 -11.22
C PHE A 41 10.09 15.50 -12.15
N HIS A 42 9.23 15.09 -13.09
CA HIS A 42 8.50 15.98 -13.98
C HIS A 42 7.03 16.02 -13.51
N HIS A 43 6.55 17.17 -13.10
CA HIS A 43 5.15 17.36 -12.72
C HIS A 43 4.26 17.48 -13.97
N VAL A 44 4.37 16.48 -14.84
CA VAL A 44 3.76 16.38 -16.17
C VAL A 44 3.48 14.91 -16.46
N GLY A 45 2.29 14.60 -16.97
CA GLY A 45 1.90 13.24 -17.30
C GLY A 45 0.80 13.18 -18.36
N ALA A 46 0.03 12.11 -18.34
CA ALA A 46 -0.97 11.84 -19.37
C ALA A 46 -2.07 12.91 -19.51
N VAL A 47 -2.39 13.64 -18.45
CA VAL A 47 -3.43 14.67 -18.48
C VAL A 47 -3.03 15.91 -19.27
N GLN A 48 -1.72 16.17 -19.45
CA GLN A 48 -1.21 17.26 -20.29
C GLN A 48 -1.24 16.94 -21.78
N GLU A 49 -1.45 15.68 -22.16
CA GLU A 49 -1.55 15.29 -23.56
C GLU A 49 -2.78 15.91 -24.24
N GLU A 50 -2.63 16.29 -25.52
CA GLU A 50 -3.75 16.48 -26.41
C GLU A 50 -4.39 15.14 -26.80
N ASP A 51 -5.61 15.15 -27.35
CA ASP A 51 -6.28 13.90 -27.73
C ASP A 51 -5.50 13.09 -28.78
N SER A 52 -4.76 13.77 -29.66
CA SER A 52 -3.86 13.14 -30.64
C SER A 52 -2.56 12.60 -30.04
N GLN A 53 -2.29 12.90 -28.75
CA GLN A 53 -1.06 12.55 -28.07
C GLN A 53 -1.26 11.48 -26.99
N GLN A 54 -2.42 10.85 -26.90
CA GLN A 54 -2.72 9.90 -25.84
C GLN A 54 -1.70 8.73 -25.80
N GLY A 55 -1.09 8.54 -24.63
CA GLY A 55 -0.03 7.56 -24.41
C GLY A 55 1.39 8.10 -24.63
N LEU A 56 1.56 9.35 -25.14
CA LEU A 56 2.88 9.86 -25.48
C LEU A 56 3.68 10.33 -24.27
N ALA A 57 3.04 10.67 -23.15
CA ALA A 57 3.78 10.91 -21.90
C ALA A 57 4.54 9.65 -21.45
N HIS A 58 3.88 8.49 -21.49
CA HIS A 58 4.49 7.19 -21.21
C HIS A 58 5.50 6.77 -22.29
N PHE A 59 5.18 7.01 -23.56
CA PHE A 59 6.10 6.75 -24.65
C PHE A 59 7.42 7.52 -24.49
N LEU A 60 7.34 8.78 -24.10
CA LEU A 60 8.51 9.64 -23.83
C LEU A 60 9.35 9.08 -22.67
N GLU A 61 8.71 8.53 -21.65
CA GLU A 61 9.41 7.85 -20.56
C GLU A 61 10.32 6.73 -21.10
N HIS A 62 9.81 5.86 -21.97
CA HIS A 62 10.58 4.80 -22.59
C HIS A 62 11.74 5.36 -23.43
N MET A 63 11.51 6.44 -24.17
CA MET A 63 12.56 7.05 -25.01
C MET A 63 13.74 7.62 -24.20
N ALA A 64 13.53 7.94 -22.92
CA ALA A 64 14.61 8.39 -22.03
C ALA A 64 15.72 7.34 -21.84
N PHE A 65 15.43 6.06 -22.09
CA PHE A 65 16.39 4.95 -22.01
C PHE A 65 16.97 4.55 -23.38
N ASN A 66 16.53 5.20 -24.45
CA ASN A 66 16.93 4.90 -25.82
C ASN A 66 17.87 5.96 -26.43
N GLY A 67 18.59 6.67 -25.59
CA GLY A 67 19.60 7.61 -25.96
C GLY A 67 19.30 9.05 -25.56
N THR A 68 20.35 9.72 -25.11
CA THR A 68 20.35 11.13 -24.74
C THR A 68 21.53 11.83 -25.39
N LYS A 69 21.56 13.17 -25.30
CA LYS A 69 22.64 13.98 -25.90
C LYS A 69 24.04 13.51 -25.52
N ASN A 70 24.30 13.27 -24.24
CA ASN A 70 25.62 12.88 -23.76
C ASN A 70 25.84 11.36 -23.69
N LEU A 71 24.78 10.60 -23.70
CA LEU A 71 24.78 9.14 -23.57
C LEU A 71 23.90 8.50 -24.67
N PRO A 72 24.38 8.50 -25.93
CA PRO A 72 23.58 8.01 -27.05
C PRO A 72 23.38 6.50 -27.00
N GLY A 73 22.25 6.04 -27.56
CA GLY A 73 21.90 4.63 -27.65
C GLY A 73 21.73 3.97 -26.27
N LYS A 74 22.43 2.88 -26.04
CA LYS A 74 22.38 2.11 -24.78
C LYS A 74 23.52 2.43 -23.81
N LYS A 75 24.33 3.44 -24.10
CA LYS A 75 25.53 3.78 -23.29
C LYS A 75 25.22 4.10 -21.83
N MET A 76 24.07 4.70 -21.56
CA MET A 76 23.61 4.98 -20.19
C MET A 76 23.44 3.69 -19.40
N ILE A 77 22.69 2.74 -19.92
CA ILE A 77 22.41 1.45 -19.28
C ILE A 77 23.73 0.68 -19.10
N GLU A 78 24.55 0.59 -20.13
CA GLU A 78 25.84 -0.09 -20.08
C GLU A 78 26.77 0.48 -19.02
N TYR A 79 26.85 1.80 -18.91
CA TYR A 79 27.65 2.47 -17.88
C TYR A 79 27.15 2.15 -16.48
N LEU A 80 25.85 2.27 -16.26
CA LEU A 80 25.23 2.04 -14.94
C LEU A 80 25.39 0.59 -14.50
N GLU A 81 25.15 -0.37 -15.38
CA GLU A 81 25.30 -1.81 -15.06
C GLU A 81 26.75 -2.17 -14.72
N ARG A 82 27.73 -1.62 -15.43
CA ARG A 82 29.17 -1.78 -15.09
C ARG A 82 29.53 -1.24 -13.71
N ASN A 83 28.78 -0.26 -13.22
CA ASN A 83 28.98 0.35 -11.91
C ASN A 83 28.02 -0.20 -10.84
N GLY A 84 27.35 -1.33 -11.10
CA GLY A 84 26.53 -2.04 -10.13
C GLY A 84 25.10 -1.53 -9.99
N VAL A 85 24.64 -0.62 -10.86
CA VAL A 85 23.26 -0.13 -10.92
C VAL A 85 22.48 -0.96 -11.94
N LYS A 86 21.52 -1.76 -11.47
CA LYS A 86 20.81 -2.76 -12.29
C LYS A 86 19.57 -2.15 -12.94
N PHE A 87 19.41 -2.35 -14.24
CA PHE A 87 18.18 -1.99 -14.94
C PHE A 87 16.97 -2.76 -14.39
N GLY A 88 15.86 -2.06 -14.17
CA GLY A 88 14.62 -2.61 -13.61
C GLY A 88 14.60 -2.75 -12.09
N ALA A 89 15.76 -2.91 -11.44
CA ALA A 89 15.86 -2.95 -9.98
C ALA A 89 16.24 -1.58 -9.39
N ASP A 90 17.31 -0.96 -9.91
CA ASP A 90 17.87 0.28 -9.39
C ASP A 90 17.66 1.47 -10.36
N LEU A 91 17.66 1.21 -11.66
CA LEU A 91 17.35 2.15 -12.72
C LEU A 91 15.92 1.93 -13.17
N ASN A 92 15.05 2.92 -12.97
CA ASN A 92 13.63 2.78 -13.25
C ASN A 92 12.99 4.12 -13.61
N ALA A 93 11.72 4.06 -14.03
CA ALA A 93 10.88 5.21 -14.23
C ALA A 93 9.40 4.83 -14.13
N TYR A 94 8.53 5.82 -13.99
CA TYR A 94 7.09 5.65 -14.11
C TYR A 94 6.43 6.90 -14.65
N THR A 95 5.31 6.71 -15.33
CA THR A 95 4.41 7.77 -15.79
C THR A 95 3.02 7.57 -15.18
N SER A 96 2.41 8.67 -14.74
CA SER A 96 1.04 8.71 -14.24
C SER A 96 0.26 9.82 -14.94
N TYR A 97 -0.90 10.19 -14.41
CA TYR A 97 -1.76 11.21 -15.01
C TYR A 97 -1.16 12.62 -14.98
N ASP A 98 -0.44 12.98 -13.92
CA ASP A 98 0.11 14.33 -13.72
C ASP A 98 1.59 14.32 -13.34
N GLU A 99 2.26 13.22 -13.56
CA GLU A 99 3.67 13.07 -13.18
C GLU A 99 4.42 12.02 -13.99
N THR A 100 5.70 12.27 -14.20
CA THR A 100 6.68 11.31 -14.73
C THR A 100 7.94 11.41 -13.90
N CYS A 101 8.45 10.30 -13.42
CA CYS A 101 9.63 10.26 -12.55
C CYS A 101 10.65 9.27 -13.09
N TYR A 102 11.91 9.67 -13.08
CA TYR A 102 13.06 8.84 -13.45
C TYR A 102 13.99 8.73 -12.24
N ASN A 103 14.49 7.54 -11.97
CA ASN A 103 15.31 7.32 -10.80
C ASN A 103 16.48 6.37 -11.00
N LEU A 104 17.55 6.66 -10.26
CA LEU A 104 18.69 5.80 -10.02
C LEU A 104 18.76 5.57 -8.51
N ASP A 105 18.59 4.34 -8.07
CA ASP A 105 18.75 3.95 -6.68
C ASP A 105 20.04 3.16 -6.49
N ASN A 106 20.48 3.06 -5.25
CA ASN A 106 21.68 2.29 -4.87
C ASN A 106 22.93 2.61 -5.67
N VAL A 107 23.07 3.86 -6.11
CA VAL A 107 24.25 4.31 -6.86
C VAL A 107 25.46 4.36 -5.94
N PRO A 108 26.56 3.62 -6.24
CA PRO A 108 27.77 3.66 -5.43
C PRO A 108 28.39 5.06 -5.40
N THR A 109 28.73 5.55 -4.22
CA THR A 109 29.26 6.92 -4.01
C THR A 109 30.76 6.98 -3.76
N ALA A 110 31.44 5.85 -3.68
CA ALA A 110 32.87 5.79 -3.45
C ALA A 110 33.69 6.44 -4.59
N ASN A 111 33.21 6.34 -5.83
CA ASN A 111 33.83 6.97 -7.00
C ASN A 111 33.07 8.25 -7.39
N PRO A 112 33.70 9.43 -7.25
CA PRO A 112 33.06 10.69 -7.65
C PRO A 112 32.62 10.75 -9.13
N ALA A 113 33.30 10.03 -10.04
CA ALA A 113 32.90 9.94 -11.43
C ALA A 113 31.54 9.28 -11.64
N THR A 114 31.17 8.30 -10.81
CA THR A 114 29.85 7.67 -10.85
C THR A 114 28.77 8.65 -10.43
N ILE A 115 29.00 9.44 -9.39
CA ILE A 115 28.10 10.51 -8.95
C ILE A 115 27.92 11.56 -10.06
N ASP A 116 29.02 12.00 -10.67
CA ASP A 116 29.00 13.01 -11.74
C ASP A 116 28.23 12.50 -12.97
N THR A 117 28.38 11.23 -13.31
CA THR A 117 27.62 10.60 -14.41
C THR A 117 26.12 10.47 -14.04
N ALA A 118 25.78 10.11 -12.81
CA ALA A 118 24.38 10.10 -12.36
C ALA A 118 23.73 11.48 -12.49
N LEU A 119 24.43 12.54 -12.11
CA LEU A 119 23.96 13.92 -12.28
C LEU A 119 23.82 14.31 -13.77
N LEU A 120 24.74 13.88 -14.62
CA LEU A 120 24.66 14.09 -16.07
C LEU A 120 23.43 13.38 -16.67
N ILE A 121 23.11 12.20 -16.19
CA ILE A 121 21.90 11.48 -16.60
C ILE A 121 20.65 12.28 -16.24
N LEU A 122 20.54 12.82 -15.02
CA LEU A 122 19.42 13.67 -14.63
C LEU A 122 19.33 14.93 -15.51
N HIS A 123 20.47 15.55 -15.83
CA HIS A 123 20.52 16.67 -16.75
C HIS A 123 19.94 16.31 -18.11
N ASP A 124 20.37 15.19 -18.69
CA ASP A 124 19.91 14.76 -20.00
C ASP A 124 18.43 14.38 -19.99
N TRP A 125 17.95 13.79 -18.91
CA TRP A 125 16.51 13.48 -18.73
C TRP A 125 15.63 14.72 -18.54
N SER A 126 16.21 15.87 -18.25
CA SER A 126 15.46 17.13 -18.19
C SER A 126 14.95 17.57 -19.57
N GLN A 127 15.87 17.80 -20.52
CA GLN A 127 15.55 18.35 -21.83
C GLN A 127 16.39 17.80 -23.00
N PHE A 128 17.19 16.78 -22.79
CA PHE A 128 18.18 16.30 -23.77
C PHE A 128 18.00 14.82 -24.16
N ILE A 129 16.76 14.34 -24.12
CA ILE A 129 16.39 13.03 -24.68
C ILE A 129 16.46 13.13 -26.20
N SER A 130 17.11 12.19 -26.88
CA SER A 130 17.45 12.31 -28.30
C SER A 130 16.27 12.18 -29.24
N LEU A 131 15.28 11.33 -28.93
CA LEU A 131 14.08 11.06 -29.75
C LEU A 131 14.43 10.74 -31.23
N GLU A 132 15.37 9.85 -31.43
CA GLU A 132 15.76 9.41 -32.77
C GLU A 132 14.60 8.69 -33.48
N PRO A 133 14.25 9.06 -34.73
CA PRO A 133 13.10 8.51 -35.44
C PRO A 133 13.08 6.99 -35.52
N GLN A 134 14.23 6.36 -35.72
CA GLN A 134 14.34 4.90 -35.78
C GLN A 134 14.03 4.28 -34.41
N GLU A 135 14.54 4.86 -33.32
CA GLU A 135 14.29 4.38 -31.95
C GLU A 135 12.83 4.55 -31.55
N ILE A 136 12.17 5.63 -31.97
CA ILE A 136 10.72 5.81 -31.78
C ILE A 136 9.95 4.65 -32.46
N ASN A 137 10.29 4.34 -33.71
CA ASN A 137 9.61 3.27 -34.43
C ASN A 137 9.88 1.88 -33.82
N ASN A 138 11.09 1.64 -33.33
CA ASN A 138 11.44 0.41 -32.62
C ASN A 138 10.65 0.27 -31.32
N GLU A 139 10.46 1.37 -30.58
CA GLU A 139 9.79 1.37 -29.29
C GLU A 139 8.27 1.15 -29.36
N ARG A 140 7.65 1.47 -30.53
CA ARG A 140 6.20 1.20 -30.74
C ARG A 140 5.83 -0.24 -30.43
N GLY A 141 6.62 -1.19 -30.93
CA GLY A 141 6.41 -2.63 -30.69
C GLY A 141 6.52 -3.00 -29.20
N VAL A 142 7.47 -2.42 -28.51
CA VAL A 142 7.70 -2.65 -27.07
C VAL A 142 6.49 -2.21 -26.25
N ILE A 143 6.00 -0.99 -26.48
CA ILE A 143 4.85 -0.44 -25.73
C ILE A 143 3.54 -1.15 -26.09
N MET A 144 3.36 -1.52 -27.36
CA MET A 144 2.18 -2.32 -27.76
C MET A 144 2.18 -3.69 -27.09
N GLU A 145 3.35 -4.32 -26.93
CA GLU A 145 3.47 -5.58 -26.19
C GLU A 145 3.21 -5.38 -24.68
N GLU A 146 3.68 -4.28 -24.10
CA GLU A 146 3.36 -3.93 -22.72
C GLU A 146 1.84 -3.76 -22.53
N LEU A 147 1.17 -3.05 -23.44
CA LEU A 147 -0.28 -2.90 -23.43
C LEU A 147 -0.99 -4.26 -23.49
N ARG A 148 -0.53 -5.15 -24.38
CA ARG A 148 -1.07 -6.50 -24.52
C ARG A 148 -0.93 -7.31 -23.22
N THR A 149 0.21 -7.23 -22.56
CA THR A 149 0.45 -7.99 -21.31
C THR A 149 -0.32 -7.39 -20.11
N ARG A 150 -0.63 -6.10 -20.13
CA ARG A 150 -1.46 -5.45 -19.11
C ARG A 150 -2.96 -5.71 -19.29
N ASP A 151 -3.41 -6.09 -20.50
CA ASP A 151 -4.82 -6.25 -20.80
C ASP A 151 -5.41 -7.51 -20.16
N GLY A 152 -5.62 -7.43 -18.85
CA GLY A 152 -6.36 -8.41 -18.04
C GLY A 152 -7.64 -7.80 -17.49
N ALA A 153 -8.51 -8.64 -16.92
CA ALA A 153 -9.80 -8.20 -16.37
C ALA A 153 -9.64 -7.09 -15.31
N GLY A 154 -8.64 -7.21 -14.44
CA GLY A 154 -8.36 -6.22 -13.40
C GLY A 154 -8.01 -4.84 -13.97
N TRP A 155 -7.23 -4.79 -15.04
CA TRP A 155 -6.88 -3.54 -15.72
C TRP A 155 -8.10 -2.95 -16.43
N ARG A 156 -8.89 -3.75 -17.16
CA ARG A 156 -10.14 -3.29 -17.81
C ARG A 156 -11.13 -2.75 -16.78
N ALA A 157 -11.28 -3.43 -15.64
CA ALA A 157 -12.12 -2.97 -14.53
C ALA A 157 -11.63 -1.64 -13.96
N MET A 158 -10.32 -1.47 -13.74
CA MET A 158 -9.72 -0.21 -13.28
C MET A 158 -9.99 0.95 -14.24
N VAL A 159 -9.84 0.74 -15.54
CA VAL A 159 -10.11 1.76 -16.56
C VAL A 159 -11.58 2.21 -16.50
N ARG A 160 -12.51 1.26 -16.40
CA ARG A 160 -13.96 1.55 -16.29
C ARG A 160 -14.28 2.29 -14.99
N ARG A 161 -13.72 1.88 -13.89
CA ARG A 161 -13.88 2.51 -12.57
C ARG A 161 -13.37 3.94 -12.56
N ASN A 162 -12.16 4.17 -13.05
CA ASN A 162 -11.56 5.50 -13.11
C ASN A 162 -12.37 6.44 -14.02
N ALA A 163 -12.88 5.95 -15.14
CA ALA A 163 -13.77 6.72 -16.01
C ALA A 163 -15.06 7.13 -15.29
N ALA A 164 -15.68 6.23 -14.53
CA ALA A 164 -16.90 6.53 -13.77
C ALA A 164 -16.66 7.58 -12.68
N VAL A 165 -15.59 7.44 -11.90
CA VAL A 165 -15.23 8.38 -10.82
C VAL A 165 -14.86 9.76 -11.34
N ASN A 166 -14.24 9.84 -12.52
CA ASN A 166 -13.79 11.09 -13.13
C ASN A 166 -14.69 11.58 -14.27
N ARG A 167 -15.93 11.11 -14.31
CA ARG A 167 -16.90 11.45 -15.37
C ARG A 167 -17.05 12.96 -15.56
N GLY A 168 -16.98 13.40 -16.79
CA GLY A 168 -17.11 14.82 -17.18
C GLY A 168 -15.82 15.63 -17.05
N SER A 169 -14.71 15.02 -16.66
CA SER A 169 -13.40 15.66 -16.63
C SER A 169 -12.46 15.09 -17.69
N LYS A 170 -11.32 15.76 -17.91
CA LYS A 170 -10.28 15.26 -18.83
C LYS A 170 -9.73 13.89 -18.42
N TYR A 171 -9.76 13.55 -17.13
CA TYR A 171 -9.32 12.25 -16.61
C TYR A 171 -10.22 11.08 -17.03
N GLU A 172 -11.48 11.32 -17.39
CA GLU A 172 -12.43 10.26 -17.77
C GLU A 172 -11.93 9.40 -18.92
N HIS A 173 -11.30 10.02 -19.91
CA HIS A 173 -10.89 9.37 -21.16
C HIS A 173 -9.38 9.25 -21.32
N ARG A 174 -8.60 9.54 -20.27
CA ARG A 174 -7.14 9.37 -20.29
C ARG A 174 -6.74 7.98 -19.81
N ASN A 175 -5.95 7.29 -20.65
CA ASN A 175 -5.27 6.07 -20.30
C ASN A 175 -3.77 6.33 -20.44
N VAL A 176 -3.01 6.18 -19.35
CA VAL A 176 -1.59 6.55 -19.31
C VAL A 176 -0.78 5.85 -20.39
N ILE A 177 -1.00 4.55 -20.64
CA ILE A 177 -0.30 3.79 -21.68
C ILE A 177 -0.80 4.13 -23.11
N GLY A 178 -1.95 4.78 -23.23
CA GLY A 178 -2.59 5.07 -24.52
C GLY A 178 -3.43 3.95 -25.06
N TYR A 179 -3.75 4.04 -26.34
CA TYR A 179 -4.59 3.10 -27.06
C TYR A 179 -3.86 2.53 -28.26
N LEU A 180 -4.13 1.27 -28.61
CA LEU A 180 -3.41 0.52 -29.63
C LEU A 180 -3.32 1.25 -30.98
N ASP A 181 -4.44 1.80 -31.46
CA ASP A 181 -4.47 2.47 -32.77
C ASP A 181 -3.63 3.77 -32.77
N GLY A 182 -3.68 4.53 -31.68
CA GLY A 182 -2.85 5.72 -31.52
C GLY A 182 -1.36 5.37 -31.46
N LEU A 183 -0.97 4.35 -30.70
CA LEU A 183 0.41 3.89 -30.57
C LEU A 183 0.99 3.40 -31.92
N LYS A 184 0.17 2.75 -32.76
CA LYS A 184 0.59 2.31 -34.08
C LYS A 184 0.86 3.44 -35.05
N SER A 185 0.12 4.55 -34.95
CA SER A 185 0.01 5.53 -36.05
C SER A 185 0.34 6.97 -35.69
N PHE A 186 0.69 7.29 -34.43
CA PHE A 186 1.02 8.68 -34.09
C PHE A 186 2.20 9.22 -34.92
N ASP A 187 2.13 10.49 -35.31
CA ASP A 187 3.22 11.20 -35.97
C ASP A 187 4.32 11.53 -34.94
N HIS A 188 5.58 11.32 -35.31
CA HIS A 188 6.74 11.73 -34.48
C HIS A 188 6.63 13.17 -34.00
N LYS A 189 6.08 14.07 -34.82
CA LYS A 189 5.86 15.45 -34.43
C LYS A 189 5.00 15.60 -33.18
N ALA A 190 3.99 14.75 -32.97
CA ALA A 190 3.16 14.77 -31.78
C ALA A 190 3.96 14.50 -30.52
N LEU A 191 4.91 13.56 -30.57
CA LEU A 191 5.84 13.27 -29.46
C LEU A 191 6.80 14.43 -29.21
N TYR A 192 7.39 15.01 -30.27
CA TYR A 192 8.26 16.18 -30.14
C TYR A 192 7.53 17.40 -29.56
N ASP A 193 6.31 17.64 -29.98
CA ASP A 193 5.50 18.75 -29.51
C ASP A 193 5.17 18.59 -28.01
N PHE A 194 4.78 17.39 -27.56
CA PHE A 194 4.56 17.08 -26.15
C PHE A 194 5.83 17.33 -25.33
N TYR A 195 6.94 16.80 -25.78
CA TYR A 195 8.24 16.95 -25.11
C TYR A 195 8.66 18.41 -24.95
N LYS A 196 8.66 19.17 -26.04
CA LYS A 196 9.04 20.59 -26.05
C LYS A 196 8.10 21.46 -25.24
N THR A 197 6.80 21.12 -25.22
CA THR A 197 5.79 21.92 -24.53
C THR A 197 5.89 21.74 -23.02
N TRP A 198 6.13 20.53 -22.54
CA TRP A 198 5.91 20.19 -21.15
C TRP A 198 7.14 19.85 -20.33
N TYR A 199 8.26 19.37 -20.93
CA TYR A 199 9.50 19.15 -20.20
C TYR A 199 10.24 20.45 -19.99
N ARG A 200 9.80 21.19 -18.96
CA ARG A 200 10.29 22.53 -18.65
C ARG A 200 10.80 22.60 -17.21
N PRO A 201 11.86 23.38 -16.94
CA PRO A 201 12.53 23.38 -15.64
C PRO A 201 11.60 23.79 -14.47
N GLU A 202 10.62 24.68 -14.69
CA GLU A 202 9.69 25.07 -13.64
C GLU A 202 8.72 23.95 -13.21
N TYR A 203 8.60 22.86 -13.99
CA TYR A 203 7.85 21.67 -13.67
C TYR A 203 8.76 20.50 -13.27
N GLN A 204 10.03 20.75 -12.99
CA GLN A 204 11.02 19.73 -12.68
C GLN A 204 11.60 19.92 -11.28
N ALA A 205 11.85 18.80 -10.61
CA ALA A 205 12.60 18.76 -9.37
C ALA A 205 13.67 17.67 -9.40
N ILE A 206 14.84 17.98 -8.89
CA ILE A 206 15.92 17.03 -8.65
C ILE A 206 15.92 16.69 -7.16
N VAL A 207 15.95 15.40 -6.84
CA VAL A 207 16.03 14.91 -5.47
C VAL A 207 17.22 13.97 -5.36
N ILE A 208 18.14 14.28 -4.47
CA ILE A 208 19.36 13.50 -4.22
C ILE A 208 19.48 13.25 -2.73
N VAL A 209 19.46 11.98 -2.35
CA VAL A 209 19.58 11.55 -0.95
C VAL A 209 20.57 10.40 -0.87
N GLY A 210 21.56 10.53 0.00
CA GLY A 210 22.50 9.45 0.22
C GLY A 210 23.81 9.88 0.89
N ASP A 211 24.77 9.00 0.83
CA ASP A 211 26.10 9.22 1.41
C ASP A 211 26.95 10.09 0.45
N ILE A 212 26.62 11.38 0.46
CA ILE A 212 27.18 12.39 -0.46
C ILE A 212 27.51 13.69 0.29
N ASP A 213 28.41 14.48 -0.30
CA ASP A 213 28.71 15.84 0.11
C ASP A 213 27.66 16.80 -0.49
N VAL A 214 26.82 17.39 0.38
CA VAL A 214 25.70 18.25 -0.02
C VAL A 214 26.19 19.49 -0.79
N ASP A 215 27.27 20.13 -0.34
CA ASP A 215 27.80 21.34 -0.97
C ASP A 215 28.38 21.04 -2.37
N ARG A 216 29.09 19.92 -2.50
CA ARG A 216 29.60 19.46 -3.79
C ARG A 216 28.48 19.18 -4.77
N ILE A 217 27.45 18.47 -4.34
CA ILE A 217 26.28 18.15 -5.17
C ILE A 217 25.55 19.43 -5.60
N GLU A 218 25.30 20.35 -4.68
CA GLU A 218 24.64 21.63 -4.99
C GLU A 218 25.39 22.43 -6.02
N ASN A 219 26.71 22.55 -5.88
CA ASN A 219 27.57 23.27 -6.84
C ASN A 219 27.52 22.57 -8.22
N LYS A 220 27.55 21.25 -8.26
CA LYS A 220 27.44 20.49 -9.52
C LYS A 220 26.09 20.71 -10.20
N ILE A 221 24.98 20.68 -9.46
CA ILE A 221 23.63 20.97 -9.98
C ILE A 221 23.61 22.39 -10.59
N LYS A 222 24.09 23.40 -9.85
CA LYS A 222 24.09 24.78 -10.31
C LYS A 222 24.92 24.98 -11.61
N THR A 223 26.02 24.26 -11.73
CA THR A 223 26.87 24.33 -12.93
C THR A 223 26.26 23.55 -14.08
N LEU A 224 25.84 22.31 -13.83
CA LEU A 224 25.38 21.38 -14.88
C LEU A 224 24.05 21.81 -15.50
N MET A 225 23.11 22.30 -14.68
CA MET A 225 21.75 22.67 -15.11
C MET A 225 21.70 24.12 -15.66
N ALA A 226 22.80 24.85 -15.68
CA ALA A 226 22.84 26.24 -16.15
C ALA A 226 22.58 26.41 -17.66
N ASP A 227 22.78 25.38 -18.46
CA ASP A 227 22.50 25.40 -19.90
C ASP A 227 21.03 25.09 -20.24
N ILE A 228 20.23 24.74 -19.25
CA ILE A 228 18.78 24.54 -19.42
C ILE A 228 18.10 25.92 -19.38
N PRO A 229 17.46 26.35 -20.48
CA PRO A 229 16.96 27.72 -20.58
C PRO A 229 15.66 27.91 -19.73
N VAL A 230 15.43 29.17 -19.38
CA VAL A 230 14.12 29.60 -18.86
C VAL A 230 13.07 29.39 -19.94
N SER A 231 11.89 28.93 -19.55
CA SER A 231 10.79 28.72 -20.50
C SER A 231 10.31 30.03 -21.11
N PRO A 232 9.80 30.01 -22.37
CA PRO A 232 9.18 31.18 -22.98
C PRO A 232 8.03 31.73 -22.14
N ALA A 233 7.86 33.04 -22.08
CA ALA A 233 6.83 33.69 -21.29
C ALA A 233 5.40 33.34 -21.73
N ASP A 234 5.22 32.97 -23.01
CA ASP A 234 3.96 32.56 -23.64
C ASP A 234 3.74 31.03 -23.63
N ALA A 235 4.62 30.27 -22.97
CA ALA A 235 4.49 28.82 -22.89
C ALA A 235 3.17 28.44 -22.16
N PRO A 236 2.47 27.38 -22.62
CA PRO A 236 1.22 26.93 -21.99
C PRO A 236 1.42 26.61 -20.51
N GLN A 237 0.46 27.02 -19.70
CA GLN A 237 0.45 26.69 -18.27
C GLN A 237 -0.39 25.43 -18.01
N LYS A 238 -0.04 24.69 -16.96
CA LYS A 238 -0.87 23.57 -16.50
C LYS A 238 -2.21 24.06 -16.02
N GLU A 239 -3.26 23.36 -16.40
CA GLU A 239 -4.62 23.59 -15.97
C GLU A 239 -5.05 22.57 -14.92
N ALA A 240 -5.91 22.98 -14.00
CA ALA A 240 -6.60 22.09 -13.08
C ALA A 240 -7.89 21.57 -13.74
N TYR A 241 -8.03 20.27 -13.86
CA TYR A 241 -9.20 19.63 -14.43
C TYR A 241 -10.10 19.11 -13.33
N LEU A 242 -11.20 19.84 -13.08
CA LEU A 242 -12.15 19.50 -12.02
C LEU A 242 -13.12 18.42 -12.50
N VAL A 243 -13.54 17.56 -11.57
CA VAL A 243 -14.62 16.59 -11.80
C VAL A 243 -15.94 17.23 -11.37
N PRO A 244 -16.96 17.27 -12.25
CA PRO A 244 -18.26 17.83 -11.90
C PRO A 244 -18.91 17.11 -10.72
N GLU A 245 -19.65 17.84 -9.91
CA GLU A 245 -20.53 17.26 -8.90
C GLU A 245 -21.70 16.53 -9.55
N ASN A 246 -22.29 15.57 -8.83
CA ASN A 246 -23.50 14.86 -9.26
C ASN A 246 -24.48 14.74 -8.09
N GLU A 247 -25.74 15.07 -8.35
CA GLU A 247 -26.83 14.92 -7.39
C GLU A 247 -27.27 13.44 -7.31
N GLU A 248 -27.51 12.83 -8.46
CA GLU A 248 -27.85 11.42 -8.56
C GLU A 248 -26.60 10.54 -8.63
N PRO A 249 -26.59 9.37 -7.99
CA PRO A 249 -25.46 8.46 -8.05
C PRO A 249 -25.11 8.06 -9.48
N ILE A 250 -23.82 8.06 -9.79
CA ILE A 250 -23.28 7.49 -11.02
C ILE A 250 -23.08 5.99 -10.77
N VAL A 251 -23.61 5.14 -11.63
CA VAL A 251 -23.48 3.68 -11.52
C VAL A 251 -22.70 3.13 -12.70
N SER A 252 -21.71 2.30 -12.42
CA SER A 252 -20.91 1.58 -13.42
C SER A 252 -20.82 0.11 -13.06
N ILE A 253 -21.35 -0.74 -13.94
CA ILE A 253 -21.35 -2.19 -13.77
C ILE A 253 -20.44 -2.79 -14.84
N PHE A 254 -19.46 -3.56 -14.40
CA PHE A 254 -18.49 -4.26 -15.23
C PHE A 254 -18.52 -5.75 -14.94
N SER A 255 -18.67 -6.56 -15.96
CA SER A 255 -18.53 -8.01 -15.88
C SER A 255 -17.54 -8.50 -16.91
N ASP A 256 -16.74 -9.48 -16.55
CA ASP A 256 -15.70 -10.02 -17.41
C ASP A 256 -15.47 -11.51 -17.09
N PRO A 257 -15.27 -12.39 -18.11
CA PRO A 257 -15.03 -13.81 -17.88
C PRO A 257 -13.75 -14.10 -17.09
N GLU A 258 -12.78 -13.20 -17.10
CA GLU A 258 -11.50 -13.35 -16.39
C GLU A 258 -11.54 -12.76 -14.97
N MET A 259 -12.63 -12.09 -14.56
CA MET A 259 -12.78 -11.63 -13.18
C MET A 259 -12.89 -12.82 -12.22
N THR A 260 -12.14 -12.76 -11.11
CA THR A 260 -12.07 -13.82 -10.10
C THR A 260 -12.81 -13.49 -8.81
N ALA A 261 -13.33 -12.27 -8.68
CA ALA A 261 -14.02 -11.81 -7.47
C ALA A 261 -15.18 -10.89 -7.82
N SER A 262 -16.17 -10.88 -6.93
CA SER A 262 -17.32 -9.95 -6.97
C SER A 262 -17.05 -8.82 -5.98
N VAL A 263 -16.89 -7.60 -6.49
CA VAL A 263 -16.52 -6.42 -5.69
C VAL A 263 -17.45 -5.25 -6.03
N MET A 264 -17.96 -4.59 -5.01
CA MET A 264 -18.64 -3.31 -5.13
C MET A 264 -17.82 -2.24 -4.42
N ARG A 265 -17.74 -1.05 -5.01
CA ARG A 265 -17.16 0.14 -4.37
C ARG A 265 -18.12 1.31 -4.48
N LEU A 266 -18.32 1.96 -3.35
CA LEU A 266 -18.99 3.25 -3.28
C LEU A 266 -17.93 4.32 -3.06
N PHE A 267 -17.85 5.26 -3.99
CA PHE A 267 -17.01 6.45 -3.87
C PHE A 267 -17.88 7.66 -3.56
N ILE A 268 -17.43 8.51 -2.66
CA ILE A 268 -18.04 9.80 -2.38
C ILE A 268 -16.99 10.86 -2.66
N LYS A 269 -17.24 11.68 -3.66
CA LYS A 269 -16.31 12.72 -4.14
C LYS A 269 -16.40 13.97 -3.26
N ARG A 270 -15.25 14.57 -2.98
CA ARG A 270 -15.16 15.90 -2.37
C ARG A 270 -13.93 16.65 -2.91
N PRO A 271 -13.91 17.98 -2.85
CA PRO A 271 -12.70 18.74 -3.18
C PRO A 271 -11.54 18.35 -2.24
N ALA A 272 -10.34 18.20 -2.80
CA ALA A 272 -9.13 18.08 -2.01
C ALA A 272 -8.81 19.40 -1.28
N LEU A 273 -8.08 19.31 -0.19
CA LEU A 273 -7.56 20.50 0.49
C LEU A 273 -6.69 21.30 -0.50
N PRO A 274 -6.91 22.62 -0.68
CA PRO A 274 -6.10 23.41 -1.59
C PRO A 274 -4.61 23.36 -1.25
N LYS A 275 -3.77 23.26 -2.27
CA LYS A 275 -2.31 23.01 -2.15
C LYS A 275 -1.60 23.95 -1.16
N GLN A 276 -2.01 25.21 -1.07
CA GLN A 276 -1.43 26.21 -0.15
C GLN A 276 -1.60 25.88 1.33
N TYR A 277 -2.52 24.98 1.68
CA TYR A 277 -2.76 24.57 3.06
C TYR A 277 -2.04 23.27 3.44
N ASN A 278 -1.43 22.56 2.49
CA ASN A 278 -0.87 21.24 2.73
C ASN A 278 0.40 21.23 3.61
N ASN A 279 1.03 22.38 3.83
CA ASN A 279 2.15 22.52 4.77
C ASN A 279 1.75 23.14 6.12
N LEU A 280 0.44 23.31 6.36
CA LEU A 280 -0.10 23.86 7.58
C LEU A 280 -0.62 22.73 8.51
N ILE A 281 -0.77 23.05 9.78
CA ILE A 281 -1.30 22.12 10.80
C ILE A 281 -2.66 21.57 10.41
N ILE A 282 -3.52 22.36 9.76
CA ILE A 282 -4.83 21.90 9.30
C ILE A 282 -4.74 20.67 8.38
N SER A 283 -3.74 20.58 7.52
CA SER A 283 -3.55 19.40 6.66
C SER A 283 -3.34 18.13 7.48
N GLN A 284 -2.48 18.18 8.48
CA GLN A 284 -2.27 17.06 9.38
C GLN A 284 -3.52 16.69 10.18
N MET A 285 -4.30 17.68 10.60
CA MET A 285 -5.59 17.43 11.27
C MET A 285 -6.55 16.65 10.36
N TYR A 286 -6.65 17.01 9.08
CA TYR A 286 -7.45 16.28 8.10
C TYR A 286 -6.95 14.84 7.91
N ASP A 287 -5.64 14.65 7.76
CA ASP A 287 -5.05 13.33 7.57
C ASP A 287 -5.30 12.40 8.75
N VAL A 288 -5.16 12.92 9.99
CA VAL A 288 -5.44 12.14 11.19
C VAL A 288 -6.94 11.83 11.31
N LEU A 289 -7.84 12.78 11.04
CA LEU A 289 -9.28 12.53 11.06
C LEU A 289 -9.68 11.46 10.02
N ASN A 290 -9.15 11.53 8.79
CA ASN A 290 -9.38 10.52 7.77
C ASN A 290 -8.91 9.13 8.22
N SER A 291 -7.66 9.05 8.68
CA SER A 291 -7.05 7.79 9.12
C SER A 291 -7.75 7.19 10.33
N TYR A 292 -8.12 8.03 11.29
CA TYR A 292 -8.79 7.63 12.52
C TYR A 292 -10.19 7.08 12.24
N THR A 293 -10.97 7.79 11.41
CA THR A 293 -12.31 7.36 10.98
C THR A 293 -12.23 6.05 10.19
N SER A 294 -11.31 5.96 9.27
CA SER A 294 -11.11 4.74 8.46
C SER A 294 -10.70 3.54 9.33
N ALA A 295 -9.82 3.73 10.31
CA ALA A 295 -9.40 2.67 11.21
C ALA A 295 -10.58 2.09 12.01
N MET A 296 -11.40 2.95 12.63
CA MET A 296 -12.57 2.49 13.38
C MET A 296 -13.64 1.84 12.48
N ALA A 297 -13.87 2.39 11.29
CA ALA A 297 -14.78 1.78 10.31
C ALA A 297 -14.30 0.39 9.88
N ASN A 298 -13.01 0.24 9.61
CA ASN A 298 -12.40 -1.02 9.21
C ASN A 298 -12.48 -2.09 10.32
N ASP A 299 -12.32 -1.71 11.57
CA ASP A 299 -12.49 -2.62 12.71
C ASP A 299 -13.90 -3.20 12.74
N ARG A 300 -14.94 -2.37 12.57
CA ARG A 300 -16.35 -2.85 12.51
C ARG A 300 -16.60 -3.74 11.30
N MET A 301 -16.09 -3.37 10.13
CA MET A 301 -16.27 -4.17 8.91
C MET A 301 -15.57 -5.54 9.03
N ASN A 302 -14.40 -5.58 9.65
CA ASN A 302 -13.70 -6.82 9.93
C ASN A 302 -14.46 -7.71 10.93
N GLU A 303 -15.05 -7.12 11.97
CA GLU A 303 -15.93 -7.86 12.89
C GLU A 303 -17.10 -8.52 12.17
N ILE A 304 -17.75 -7.81 11.25
CA ILE A 304 -18.87 -8.38 10.45
C ILE A 304 -18.36 -9.52 9.56
N ALA A 305 -17.21 -9.35 8.90
CA ALA A 305 -16.63 -10.36 8.01
C ALA A 305 -16.25 -11.66 8.75
N MET A 306 -15.94 -11.59 10.03
CA MET A 306 -15.57 -12.73 10.87
C MET A 306 -16.76 -13.45 11.50
N GLN A 307 -17.99 -12.94 11.35
CA GLN A 307 -19.19 -13.58 11.88
C GLN A 307 -19.59 -14.79 11.02
N PRO A 308 -20.25 -15.81 11.64
CA PRO A 308 -20.91 -16.87 10.88
C PRO A 308 -21.92 -16.28 9.89
N ASP A 309 -22.01 -16.87 8.71
CA ASP A 309 -22.91 -16.38 7.65
C ASP A 309 -22.74 -14.87 7.35
N ALA A 310 -21.51 -14.39 7.38
CA ALA A 310 -21.19 -13.01 7.07
C ALA A 310 -21.72 -12.61 5.68
N PRO A 311 -22.28 -11.39 5.53
CA PRO A 311 -22.86 -10.95 4.26
C PRO A 311 -21.79 -10.64 3.19
N PHE A 312 -20.53 -10.62 3.56
CA PHE A 312 -19.40 -10.40 2.68
C PHE A 312 -18.14 -11.11 3.20
N LEU A 313 -17.17 -11.31 2.30
CA LEU A 313 -15.87 -11.90 2.63
C LEU A 313 -14.94 -10.88 3.30
N SER A 314 -14.95 -9.65 2.79
CA SER A 314 -14.19 -8.53 3.32
C SER A 314 -14.86 -7.22 2.96
N ALA A 315 -14.61 -6.20 3.76
CA ALA A 315 -15.01 -4.84 3.47
C ALA A 315 -14.01 -3.87 4.08
N GLY A 316 -13.95 -2.66 3.54
CA GLY A 316 -13.05 -1.63 4.02
C GLY A 316 -13.49 -0.23 3.62
N MET A 317 -12.98 0.75 4.37
CA MET A 317 -13.15 2.18 4.11
C MET A 317 -11.78 2.85 4.08
N ASP A 318 -11.62 3.76 3.14
CA ASP A 318 -10.45 4.63 3.05
C ASP A 318 -10.88 6.03 2.59
N SER A 319 -10.07 7.05 2.89
CA SER A 319 -10.42 8.44 2.62
C SER A 319 -9.19 9.28 2.32
N GLY A 320 -9.27 10.12 1.28
CA GLY A 320 -8.20 10.98 0.80
C GLY A 320 -8.05 10.90 -0.73
N ASN A 321 -6.88 11.20 -1.24
CA ASN A 321 -6.57 11.03 -2.68
C ASN A 321 -6.19 9.57 -3.00
N ILE A 322 -7.12 8.65 -2.76
CA ILE A 322 -6.87 7.20 -2.73
C ILE A 322 -6.61 6.57 -4.10
N LEU A 323 -7.13 7.14 -5.20
CA LEU A 323 -6.87 6.62 -6.54
C LEU A 323 -5.61 7.20 -7.18
N GLY A 324 -5.08 8.32 -6.66
CA GLY A 324 -3.89 8.98 -7.19
C GLY A 324 -4.04 9.50 -8.64
N VAL A 325 -5.27 9.65 -9.14
CA VAL A 325 -5.56 10.06 -10.51
C VAL A 325 -5.67 11.57 -10.64
N ASN A 326 -6.51 12.18 -9.82
CA ASN A 326 -6.81 13.60 -9.88
C ASN A 326 -6.41 14.30 -8.57
N PRO A 327 -5.44 15.24 -8.61
CA PRO A 327 -4.96 15.90 -7.40
C PRO A 327 -5.95 16.90 -6.79
N THR A 328 -7.00 17.28 -7.53
CA THR A 328 -8.00 18.25 -7.05
C THR A 328 -9.14 17.60 -6.28
N GLN A 329 -9.17 16.26 -6.22
CA GLN A 329 -10.29 15.51 -5.69
C GLN A 329 -9.84 14.51 -4.64
N ASP A 330 -10.46 14.56 -3.48
CA ASP A 330 -10.44 13.48 -2.50
C ASP A 330 -11.67 12.59 -2.64
N LEU A 331 -11.54 11.37 -2.19
CA LEU A 331 -12.59 10.36 -2.21
C LEU A 331 -12.73 9.74 -0.82
N THR A 332 -13.94 9.42 -0.44
CA THR A 332 -14.21 8.38 0.54
C THR A 332 -14.60 7.14 -0.25
N MET A 333 -13.90 6.04 -0.07
CA MET A 333 -14.22 4.76 -0.69
C MET A 333 -14.66 3.77 0.38
N VAL A 334 -15.80 3.13 0.14
CA VAL A 334 -16.26 1.98 0.90
C VAL A 334 -16.35 0.81 -0.08
N ALA A 335 -15.59 -0.24 0.16
CA ALA A 335 -15.51 -1.40 -0.72
C ALA A 335 -16.00 -2.65 0.00
N VAL A 336 -16.66 -3.54 -0.73
CA VAL A 336 -17.09 -4.84 -0.24
C VAL A 336 -16.82 -5.91 -1.29
N GLN A 337 -16.21 -7.01 -0.85
CA GLN A 337 -16.02 -8.22 -1.65
C GLN A 337 -16.91 -9.31 -1.13
N THR A 338 -17.65 -9.96 -2.02
CA THR A 338 -18.62 -10.98 -1.66
C THR A 338 -18.35 -12.30 -2.36
N ARG A 339 -19.03 -13.35 -1.93
CA ARG A 339 -19.21 -14.56 -2.71
C ARG A 339 -20.01 -14.24 -3.98
N ASP A 340 -19.82 -15.04 -5.02
CA ASP A 340 -20.59 -14.90 -6.24
C ASP A 340 -22.09 -15.08 -5.95
N GLY A 341 -22.91 -14.20 -6.54
CA GLY A 341 -24.36 -14.18 -6.33
C GLY A 341 -24.83 -13.47 -5.05
N GLU A 342 -23.92 -13.06 -4.18
CA GLU A 342 -24.26 -12.39 -2.89
C GLU A 342 -23.94 -10.89 -2.87
N LEU A 343 -23.60 -10.30 -4.03
CA LEU A 343 -23.16 -8.89 -4.07
C LEU A 343 -24.21 -7.93 -3.50
N LEU A 344 -25.47 -8.10 -3.83
CA LEU A 344 -26.56 -7.23 -3.33
C LEU A 344 -26.76 -7.36 -1.83
N ARG A 345 -26.57 -8.56 -1.27
CA ARG A 345 -26.60 -8.80 0.17
C ARG A 345 -25.46 -8.07 0.89
N GLY A 346 -24.24 -8.20 0.36
CA GLY A 346 -23.07 -7.49 0.90
C GLY A 346 -23.17 -5.98 0.75
N TYR A 347 -23.70 -5.51 -0.37
CA TYR A 347 -23.94 -4.09 -0.62
C TYR A 347 -24.95 -3.50 0.40
N LYS A 348 -26.07 -4.18 0.63
CA LYS A 348 -27.03 -3.76 1.64
C LYS A 348 -26.41 -3.69 3.03
N ALA A 349 -25.67 -4.72 3.43
CA ALA A 349 -25.03 -4.79 4.75
C ALA A 349 -24.03 -3.64 4.97
N ILE A 350 -23.22 -3.31 3.95
CA ILE A 350 -22.25 -2.22 4.08
C ILE A 350 -22.92 -0.85 4.13
N LEU A 351 -24.00 -0.64 3.40
CA LEU A 351 -24.79 0.59 3.47
C LEU A 351 -25.46 0.77 4.84
N GLU A 352 -25.96 -0.32 5.43
CA GLU A 352 -26.53 -0.30 6.79
C GLU A 352 -25.47 0.08 7.81
N GLU A 353 -24.25 -0.44 7.70
CA GLU A 353 -23.15 -0.06 8.59
C GLU A 353 -22.71 1.39 8.40
N MET A 354 -22.68 1.90 7.18
CA MET A 354 -22.44 3.32 6.90
C MET A 354 -23.51 4.20 7.55
N GLU A 355 -24.79 3.81 7.49
CA GLU A 355 -25.87 4.54 8.15
C GLU A 355 -25.74 4.52 9.68
N LYS A 356 -25.30 3.43 10.28
CA LYS A 356 -24.99 3.37 11.72
C LYS A 356 -23.88 4.35 12.11
N MET A 357 -22.77 4.35 11.37
CA MET A 357 -21.67 5.30 11.60
C MET A 357 -22.10 6.75 11.44
N LYS A 358 -22.89 7.04 10.41
CA LYS A 358 -23.41 8.39 10.13
C LYS A 358 -24.37 8.89 11.19
N ARG A 359 -25.31 8.05 11.63
CA ARG A 359 -26.39 8.44 12.58
C ARG A 359 -25.92 8.46 14.03
N TYR A 360 -25.13 7.46 14.43
CA TYR A 360 -24.75 7.24 15.83
C TYR A 360 -23.28 7.50 16.13
N GLY A 361 -22.45 7.59 15.08
CA GLY A 361 -20.99 7.74 15.24
C GLY A 361 -20.33 6.48 15.78
N PHE A 362 -19.15 6.69 16.35
CA PHE A 362 -18.38 5.64 17.04
C PHE A 362 -18.56 5.74 18.54
N THR A 363 -18.20 4.69 19.26
CA THR A 363 -18.24 4.63 20.72
C THR A 363 -16.96 5.15 21.36
N GLN A 364 -16.99 5.50 22.64
CA GLN A 364 -15.80 5.93 23.38
C GLN A 364 -14.72 4.83 23.41
N SER A 365 -15.13 3.58 23.57
CA SER A 365 -14.18 2.45 23.61
C SER A 365 -13.46 2.22 22.29
N GLU A 366 -14.14 2.36 21.15
CA GLU A 366 -13.50 2.33 19.83
C GLU A 366 -12.49 3.48 19.69
N PHE A 367 -12.90 4.69 20.06
CA PHE A 367 -12.06 5.88 20.03
C PHE A 367 -10.80 5.72 20.88
N ASP A 368 -10.92 5.23 22.10
CA ASP A 368 -9.80 5.07 23.03
C ASP A 368 -8.80 4.02 22.54
N ARG A 369 -9.27 2.91 21.97
CA ARG A 369 -8.42 1.88 21.37
C ARG A 369 -7.64 2.43 20.18
N THR A 370 -8.31 3.14 19.30
CA THR A 370 -7.69 3.77 18.12
C THR A 370 -6.66 4.82 18.55
N LYS A 371 -6.96 5.61 19.57
CA LYS A 371 -6.00 6.59 20.14
C LYS A 371 -4.74 5.93 20.68
N ALA A 372 -4.89 4.83 21.42
CA ALA A 372 -3.76 4.07 21.94
C ALA A 372 -2.89 3.52 20.81
N GLU A 373 -3.51 3.02 19.74
CA GLU A 373 -2.77 2.48 18.58
C GLU A 373 -2.03 3.58 17.80
N PHE A 374 -2.66 4.72 17.56
CA PHE A 374 -2.01 5.85 16.85
C PHE A 374 -0.85 6.44 17.66
N LEU A 375 -1.00 6.57 18.99
CA LEU A 375 0.10 6.99 19.85
C LEU A 375 1.25 6.00 19.82
N ARG A 376 0.96 4.70 19.86
CA ARG A 376 1.97 3.64 19.74
C ARG A 376 2.72 3.73 18.41
N GLN A 377 2.00 3.96 17.31
CA GLN A 377 2.61 4.12 15.98
C GLN A 377 3.52 5.35 15.90
N ALA A 378 3.08 6.47 16.46
CA ALA A 378 3.89 7.69 16.54
C ALA A 378 5.18 7.46 17.36
N GLU A 379 5.09 6.77 18.50
CA GLU A 379 6.24 6.39 19.31
C GLU A 379 7.22 5.47 18.54
N ALA A 380 6.70 4.46 17.85
CA ALA A 380 7.50 3.52 17.07
C ALA A 380 8.21 4.23 15.89
N THR A 381 7.53 5.12 15.20
CA THR A 381 8.10 5.93 14.12
C THR A 381 9.24 6.81 14.64
N TYR A 382 9.04 7.47 15.76
CA TYR A 382 10.08 8.29 16.38
C TYR A 382 11.26 7.46 16.90
N ALA A 383 11.02 6.28 17.48
CA ALA A 383 12.07 5.38 17.94
C ALA A 383 13.00 4.94 16.79
N ASN A 384 12.43 4.72 15.59
CA ASN A 384 13.16 4.28 14.41
C ASN A 384 13.65 5.44 13.51
N ARG A 385 13.60 6.69 13.98
CA ARG A 385 13.96 7.89 13.18
C ARG A 385 15.34 7.89 12.57
N ASN A 386 16.29 7.20 13.18
CA ASN A 386 17.68 7.09 12.71
C ASN A 386 17.89 6.01 11.63
N ASP A 387 16.85 5.23 11.34
CA ASP A 387 16.89 4.12 10.40
C ASP A 387 16.18 4.45 9.07
N LEU A 388 15.79 5.71 8.88
CA LEU A 388 15.14 6.14 7.64
C LEU A 388 16.07 5.96 6.44
N THR A 389 15.56 5.28 5.42
CA THR A 389 16.30 4.99 4.20
C THR A 389 16.33 6.18 3.24
N ASN A 390 17.26 6.15 2.28
CA ASN A 390 17.33 7.14 1.20
C ASN A 390 15.97 7.27 0.49
N GLY A 391 15.33 6.14 0.15
CA GLY A 391 14.04 6.13 -0.53
C GLY A 391 12.91 6.78 0.27
N GLN A 392 12.88 6.61 1.60
CA GLN A 392 11.87 7.24 2.45
C GLN A 392 11.99 8.77 2.44
N TYR A 393 13.21 9.31 2.51
CA TYR A 393 13.44 10.75 2.37
C TYR A 393 13.08 11.26 0.98
N VAL A 394 13.44 10.53 -0.07
CA VAL A 394 13.04 10.87 -1.44
C VAL A 394 11.54 11.04 -1.56
N GLN A 395 10.75 10.10 -1.05
CA GLN A 395 9.28 10.17 -1.12
C GLN A 395 8.73 11.40 -0.39
N THR A 396 9.29 11.77 0.75
CA THR A 396 8.93 12.99 1.48
C THR A 396 9.15 14.24 0.63
N TYR A 397 10.29 14.34 -0.05
CA TYR A 397 10.62 15.52 -0.85
C TYR A 397 9.83 15.59 -2.15
N LEU A 398 9.57 14.45 -2.79
CA LEU A 398 8.67 14.38 -3.94
C LEU A 398 7.23 14.79 -3.57
N ALA A 399 6.73 14.36 -2.42
CA ALA A 399 5.41 14.77 -1.93
C ALA A 399 5.34 16.29 -1.65
N ASN A 400 6.41 16.87 -1.07
CA ASN A 400 6.52 18.32 -0.91
C ASN A 400 6.46 19.05 -2.24
N TYR A 401 7.25 18.61 -3.22
CA TYR A 401 7.27 19.25 -4.54
C TYR A 401 5.89 19.17 -5.24
N LYS A 402 5.29 17.99 -5.25
CA LYS A 402 3.97 17.77 -5.89
C LYS A 402 2.84 18.53 -5.22
N LYS A 403 2.74 18.39 -3.91
CA LYS A 403 1.54 18.73 -3.13
C LYS A 403 1.78 19.82 -2.09
N ASN A 404 3.01 20.33 -1.95
CA ASN A 404 3.39 21.28 -0.89
C ASN A 404 3.18 20.70 0.54
N THR A 405 3.32 19.39 0.72
CA THR A 405 3.23 18.76 2.05
C THR A 405 4.38 19.20 2.95
N ALA A 406 4.16 19.21 4.25
CA ALA A 406 5.22 19.52 5.20
C ALA A 406 6.39 18.52 5.14
N MET A 407 7.58 18.98 5.45
CA MET A 407 8.80 18.17 5.57
C MET A 407 9.34 18.30 6.99
N ALA A 408 8.54 17.97 8.00
CA ALA A 408 8.97 18.06 9.39
C ALA A 408 10.07 17.04 9.71
N ASP A 409 11.02 17.42 10.57
CA ASP A 409 11.90 16.44 11.18
C ASP A 409 11.13 15.50 12.13
N ALA A 410 11.74 14.38 12.46
CA ALA A 410 11.07 13.33 13.24
C ALA A 410 10.61 13.78 14.62
N GLU A 411 11.35 14.65 15.28
CA GLU A 411 10.98 15.20 16.60
C GLU A 411 9.78 16.15 16.50
N THR A 412 9.82 17.05 15.54
CA THR A 412 8.71 17.97 15.25
C THR A 412 7.44 17.19 14.92
N GLN A 413 7.53 16.17 14.03
CA GLN A 413 6.40 15.34 13.65
C GLN A 413 5.83 14.59 14.86
N TYR A 414 6.68 13.94 15.64
CA TYR A 414 6.25 13.21 16.83
C TYR A 414 5.53 14.09 17.86
N ASN A 415 6.08 15.28 18.11
CA ASN A 415 5.46 16.22 19.04
C ASN A 415 4.10 16.74 18.55
N LEU A 416 3.97 16.99 17.24
CA LEU A 416 2.70 17.40 16.63
C LEU A 416 1.67 16.27 16.69
N ASP A 417 2.06 15.05 16.33
CA ASP A 417 1.19 13.88 16.39
C ASP A 417 0.64 13.66 17.79
N LYS A 418 1.53 13.72 18.77
CA LYS A 418 1.16 13.56 20.19
C LYS A 418 0.20 14.64 20.65
N GLN A 419 0.52 15.91 20.41
CA GLN A 419 -0.33 17.04 20.81
C GLN A 419 -1.71 16.97 20.14
N TYR A 420 -1.76 16.62 18.87
CA TYR A 420 -3.01 16.51 18.15
C TYR A 420 -3.86 15.32 18.64
N LEU A 421 -3.25 14.16 18.83
CA LEU A 421 -3.96 12.97 19.34
C LEU A 421 -4.45 13.19 20.78
N GLU A 422 -3.72 13.91 21.60
CA GLU A 422 -4.17 14.29 22.96
C GLU A 422 -5.37 15.24 22.94
N ALA A 423 -5.41 16.17 21.97
CA ALA A 423 -6.48 17.17 21.84
C ALA A 423 -7.73 16.62 21.13
N LEU A 424 -7.58 15.60 20.26
CA LEU A 424 -8.68 15.03 19.49
C LEU A 424 -9.76 14.41 20.39
N THR A 425 -11.01 14.69 20.08
CA THR A 425 -12.18 14.17 20.81
C THR A 425 -13.03 13.22 19.96
N LEU A 426 -13.85 12.41 20.62
CA LEU A 426 -14.83 11.56 19.94
C LEU A 426 -15.82 12.38 19.11
N ASP A 427 -16.22 13.56 19.61
CA ASP A 427 -17.15 14.45 18.91
C ASP A 427 -16.56 14.96 17.58
N ASP A 428 -15.25 15.27 17.55
CA ASP A 428 -14.57 15.67 16.31
C ASP A 428 -14.65 14.55 15.25
N VAL A 429 -14.37 13.32 15.64
CA VAL A 429 -14.42 12.17 14.74
C VAL A 429 -15.84 11.85 14.29
N ASN A 430 -16.81 11.94 15.21
CA ASN A 430 -18.22 11.71 14.88
C ASN A 430 -18.80 12.81 13.96
N ALA A 431 -18.35 14.04 14.11
CA ALA A 431 -18.67 15.12 13.16
C ALA A 431 -18.04 14.87 11.80
N TRP A 432 -16.79 14.38 11.79
CA TRP A 432 -16.07 14.10 10.54
C TRP A 432 -16.68 12.95 9.74
N VAL A 433 -17.04 11.84 10.35
CA VAL A 433 -17.66 10.70 9.66
C VAL A 433 -18.98 11.10 8.98
N LYS A 434 -19.75 12.01 9.58
CA LYS A 434 -20.96 12.55 8.93
C LYS A 434 -20.65 13.33 7.66
N GLN A 435 -19.55 14.07 7.65
CA GLN A 435 -19.10 14.79 6.45
C GLN A 435 -18.57 13.86 5.37
N LEU A 436 -17.92 12.75 5.75
CA LEU A 436 -17.39 11.77 4.80
C LEU A 436 -18.49 10.96 4.11
N LEU A 437 -19.60 10.67 4.79
CA LEU A 437 -20.67 9.76 4.36
C LEU A 437 -21.92 10.51 3.87
N THR A 438 -21.73 11.50 3.00
CA THR A 438 -22.83 12.27 2.42
C THR A 438 -23.57 11.49 1.32
N PRO A 439 -24.87 11.76 1.08
CA PRO A 439 -25.63 11.11 0.03
C PRO A 439 -25.36 11.66 -1.38
N GLU A 440 -24.78 12.87 -1.49
CA GLU A 440 -24.42 13.50 -2.75
C GLU A 440 -23.04 13.04 -3.25
N ASN A 441 -22.76 13.29 -4.52
CA ASN A 441 -21.47 13.02 -5.17
C ASN A 441 -21.03 11.55 -5.11
N GLN A 442 -21.98 10.63 -5.11
CA GLN A 442 -21.73 9.20 -5.04
C GLN A 442 -21.50 8.58 -6.41
N VAL A 443 -20.52 7.68 -6.48
CA VAL A 443 -20.26 6.81 -7.63
C VAL A 443 -20.24 5.38 -7.14
N ILE A 444 -21.10 4.54 -7.70
CA ILE A 444 -21.23 3.11 -7.35
C ILE A 444 -20.62 2.30 -8.47
N THR A 445 -19.59 1.53 -8.20
CA THR A 445 -18.95 0.63 -9.17
C THR A 445 -19.09 -0.81 -8.74
N VAL A 446 -19.44 -1.66 -9.70
CA VAL A 446 -19.57 -3.11 -9.53
C VAL A 446 -18.68 -3.80 -10.53
N GLU A 447 -17.90 -4.77 -10.06
CA GLU A 447 -17.01 -5.60 -10.86
C GLU A 447 -17.27 -7.05 -10.47
N VAL A 448 -17.74 -7.86 -11.44
CA VAL A 448 -18.15 -9.25 -11.19
C VAL A 448 -17.68 -10.19 -12.29
N PRO A 449 -17.51 -11.49 -11.97
CA PRO A 449 -17.29 -12.50 -12.99
C PRO A 449 -18.48 -12.60 -13.94
N LYS A 450 -18.20 -12.81 -15.23
CA LYS A 450 -19.20 -13.14 -16.23
C LYS A 450 -19.17 -14.62 -16.50
N LYS A 451 -20.14 -15.36 -15.99
CA LYS A 451 -20.24 -16.80 -16.12
C LYS A 451 -21.69 -17.29 -16.11
N GLU A 452 -21.92 -18.49 -16.63
CA GLU A 452 -23.24 -19.12 -16.61
C GLU A 452 -23.74 -19.30 -15.16
N GLY A 453 -25.01 -19.01 -14.95
CA GLY A 453 -25.67 -19.11 -13.63
C GLY A 453 -25.42 -17.92 -12.69
N LEU A 454 -24.58 -16.97 -13.06
CA LEU A 454 -24.38 -15.73 -12.28
C LEU A 454 -25.11 -14.56 -12.96
N THR A 455 -26.08 -13.99 -12.25
CA THR A 455 -26.82 -12.82 -12.70
C THR A 455 -26.09 -11.55 -12.28
N GLU A 456 -25.86 -10.64 -13.22
CA GLU A 456 -25.29 -9.33 -12.93
C GLU A 456 -26.29 -8.46 -12.17
N PRO A 457 -25.86 -7.71 -11.14
CA PRO A 457 -26.70 -6.67 -10.54
C PRO A 457 -27.08 -5.61 -11.56
N THR A 458 -28.27 -5.03 -11.40
CA THR A 458 -28.74 -3.92 -12.24
C THR A 458 -28.59 -2.60 -11.49
N GLU A 459 -28.50 -1.50 -12.23
CA GLU A 459 -28.52 -0.14 -11.68
C GLU A 459 -29.77 0.08 -10.82
N ALA A 460 -30.94 -0.36 -11.31
CA ALA A 460 -32.20 -0.22 -10.59
C ALA A 460 -32.20 -0.93 -9.24
N GLU A 461 -31.62 -2.13 -9.14
CA GLU A 461 -31.49 -2.89 -7.88
C GLU A 461 -30.57 -2.17 -6.89
N LEU A 462 -29.42 -1.64 -7.36
CA LEU A 462 -28.47 -0.92 -6.52
C LEU A 462 -29.10 0.38 -5.97
N LEU A 463 -29.78 1.14 -6.80
CA LEU A 463 -30.46 2.38 -6.39
C LEU A 463 -31.64 2.12 -5.45
N ALA A 464 -32.39 1.03 -5.66
CA ALA A 464 -33.48 0.61 -4.79
C ALA A 464 -33.00 0.23 -3.40
N ILE A 465 -31.92 -0.55 -3.30
CA ILE A 465 -31.30 -0.93 -2.01
C ILE A 465 -30.79 0.32 -1.29
N ARG A 466 -30.13 1.22 -1.99
CA ARG A 466 -29.67 2.49 -1.43
C ARG A 466 -30.81 3.28 -0.80
N SER A 467 -31.90 3.46 -1.52
CA SER A 467 -33.08 4.17 -1.03
C SER A 467 -33.74 3.50 0.15
N GLU A 468 -33.83 2.17 0.11
CA GLU A 468 -34.36 1.36 1.23
C GLU A 468 -33.56 1.56 2.51
N VAL A 469 -32.22 1.44 2.43
CA VAL A 469 -31.36 1.57 3.59
C VAL A 469 -31.37 3.00 4.14
N MET A 470 -31.38 4.01 3.30
CA MET A 470 -31.46 5.43 3.73
C MET A 470 -32.77 5.73 4.48
N ALA A 471 -33.86 5.05 4.15
CA ALA A 471 -35.17 5.18 4.80
C ALA A 471 -35.38 4.21 5.98
N SER A 472 -34.47 3.26 6.18
CA SER A 472 -34.60 2.22 7.23
C SER A 472 -34.20 2.74 8.61
N ASN A 473 -34.66 2.02 9.63
CA ASN A 473 -34.15 2.15 10.98
C ASN A 473 -32.98 1.18 11.15
N VAL A 474 -31.82 1.69 11.54
CA VAL A 474 -30.67 0.89 11.92
C VAL A 474 -30.37 1.08 13.40
N GLU A 475 -29.93 0.01 14.04
CA GLU A 475 -29.56 0.05 15.46
C GLU A 475 -28.11 0.51 15.62
N ALA A 476 -27.82 1.18 16.73
CA ALA A 476 -26.47 1.61 17.05
C ALA A 476 -25.55 0.38 17.27
N TYR A 477 -24.29 0.52 16.85
CA TYR A 477 -23.27 -0.49 17.10
C TYR A 477 -23.08 -0.72 18.60
N GLN A 478 -22.95 -1.98 18.99
CA GLN A 478 -22.63 -2.40 20.36
C GLN A 478 -21.21 -2.94 20.40
N ASP A 479 -20.35 -2.25 21.15
CA ASP A 479 -18.93 -2.63 21.28
C ASP A 479 -18.76 -3.65 22.42
N ASN A 480 -18.64 -4.92 22.05
CA ASN A 480 -18.40 -6.01 22.99
C ASN A 480 -16.91 -6.12 23.27
N THR A 481 -16.50 -5.79 24.48
CA THR A 481 -15.10 -5.87 24.93
C THR A 481 -14.95 -6.85 26.07
N VAL A 482 -13.79 -7.50 26.15
CA VAL A 482 -13.39 -8.36 27.27
C VAL A 482 -12.22 -7.68 27.98
N SER A 483 -12.37 -7.43 29.27
CA SER A 483 -11.36 -6.74 30.10
C SER A 483 -10.49 -7.69 30.94
N GLU A 484 -10.65 -9.01 30.79
CA GLU A 484 -9.86 -10.02 31.50
C GLU A 484 -8.40 -9.97 31.06
N PRO A 485 -7.43 -10.24 31.98
CA PRO A 485 -6.01 -10.34 31.60
C PRO A 485 -5.75 -11.56 30.72
N LEU A 486 -4.71 -11.48 29.86
CA LEU A 486 -4.31 -12.58 28.96
C LEU A 486 -4.06 -13.89 29.74
N ILE A 487 -3.38 -13.80 30.86
CA ILE A 487 -3.23 -14.93 31.80
C ILE A 487 -4.19 -14.70 32.95
N PRO A 488 -5.12 -15.64 33.22
CA PRO A 488 -6.02 -15.53 34.36
C PRO A 488 -5.29 -15.29 35.67
N ALA A 489 -5.83 -14.42 36.53
CA ALA A 489 -5.18 -14.00 37.79
C ALA A 489 -4.97 -15.15 38.81
N ASP A 490 -5.75 -16.21 38.71
CA ASP A 490 -5.65 -17.42 39.54
C ASP A 490 -4.52 -18.38 39.11
N ILE A 491 -3.98 -18.21 37.91
CA ILE A 491 -2.87 -19.00 37.39
C ILE A 491 -1.55 -18.51 37.99
N LYS A 492 -0.90 -19.33 38.78
CA LYS A 492 0.43 -19.07 39.28
C LYS A 492 1.48 -19.70 38.34
N LEU A 493 2.17 -18.83 37.59
CA LEU A 493 3.26 -19.26 36.72
C LEU A 493 4.43 -19.72 37.55
N LYS A 494 4.99 -20.89 37.22
CA LYS A 494 6.19 -21.42 37.81
C LYS A 494 7.26 -21.61 36.72
N GLY A 495 8.27 -20.76 36.74
CA GLY A 495 9.37 -20.86 35.80
C GLY A 495 10.25 -22.12 36.01
N SER A 496 10.88 -22.56 34.93
CA SER A 496 11.92 -23.59 35.00
C SER A 496 13.28 -22.93 35.22
N PRO A 497 14.04 -23.30 36.26
CA PRO A 497 15.37 -22.72 36.51
C PRO A 497 16.35 -23.01 35.37
N VAL A 498 17.32 -22.10 35.18
CA VAL A 498 18.43 -22.29 34.26
C VAL A 498 19.37 -23.35 34.85
N LYS A 499 19.64 -24.41 34.07
CA LYS A 499 20.58 -25.50 34.42
C LYS A 499 21.98 -25.20 33.91
N LYS A 500 22.11 -24.56 32.74
CA LYS A 500 23.39 -24.28 32.10
C LYS A 500 23.32 -22.95 31.36
N THR A 501 24.40 -22.17 31.44
CA THR A 501 24.59 -20.94 30.66
C THR A 501 25.88 -21.07 29.85
N ALA A 502 25.86 -20.72 28.57
CA ALA A 502 27.02 -20.62 27.69
C ALA A 502 26.95 -19.32 26.87
N TYR A 503 28.10 -18.74 26.60
CA TYR A 503 28.25 -17.60 25.73
C TYR A 503 29.07 -17.97 24.50
N ASN A 504 28.62 -17.56 23.32
CA ASN A 504 29.32 -17.75 22.05
C ASN A 504 29.82 -16.37 21.57
N GLU A 505 31.14 -16.16 21.61
CA GLU A 505 31.81 -14.90 21.24
C GLU A 505 31.64 -14.59 19.75
N ASP A 506 31.75 -15.61 18.89
CA ASP A 506 31.68 -15.44 17.43
C ASP A 506 30.29 -14.96 16.96
N LEU A 507 29.24 -15.41 17.61
CA LEU A 507 27.86 -15.09 17.31
C LEU A 507 27.29 -13.97 18.19
N GLY A 508 27.96 -13.64 19.30
CA GLY A 508 27.44 -12.69 20.29
C GLY A 508 26.13 -13.16 20.93
N THR A 509 26.01 -14.48 21.19
CA THR A 509 24.79 -15.08 21.72
C THR A 509 25.01 -15.68 23.13
N THR A 510 23.96 -15.58 23.96
CA THR A 510 23.89 -16.31 25.24
C THR A 510 22.91 -17.47 25.09
N GLU A 511 23.35 -18.66 25.47
CA GLU A 511 22.53 -19.87 25.47
C GLU A 511 22.19 -20.27 26.91
N TRP A 512 20.91 -20.51 27.18
CA TRP A 512 20.44 -21.11 28.43
C TRP A 512 19.77 -22.45 28.15
N ILE A 513 20.12 -23.44 28.98
CA ILE A 513 19.38 -24.69 29.01
C ILE A 513 18.64 -24.74 30.34
N LEU A 514 17.29 -24.83 30.25
CA LEU A 514 16.44 -24.90 31.42
C LEU A 514 16.39 -26.34 31.98
N LYS A 515 15.94 -26.48 33.23
CA LYS A 515 15.79 -27.81 33.84
C LYS A 515 14.78 -28.71 33.12
N ASN A 516 13.78 -28.13 32.48
CA ASN A 516 12.79 -28.86 31.67
C ASN A 516 13.30 -29.24 30.26
N GLY A 517 14.56 -28.91 29.93
CA GLY A 517 15.19 -29.25 28.66
C GLY A 517 15.05 -28.19 27.56
N VAL A 518 14.27 -27.14 27.76
CA VAL A 518 14.15 -26.05 26.78
C VAL A 518 15.48 -25.32 26.65
N LYS A 519 15.90 -25.10 25.41
CA LYS A 519 17.07 -24.31 25.04
C LYS A 519 16.62 -22.93 24.60
N ILE A 520 17.19 -21.88 25.18
CA ILE A 520 16.93 -20.49 24.85
C ILE A 520 18.21 -19.85 24.34
N ILE A 521 18.18 -19.24 23.17
CA ILE A 521 19.32 -18.50 22.60
C ILE A 521 18.91 -17.05 22.49
N VAL A 522 19.67 -16.15 23.09
CA VAL A 522 19.44 -14.71 23.08
C VAL A 522 20.59 -14.02 22.38
N LYS A 523 20.22 -13.17 21.40
CA LYS A 523 21.17 -12.30 20.70
C LYS A 523 20.72 -10.84 20.82
N PRO A 524 21.35 -10.00 21.64
CA PRO A 524 21.13 -8.57 21.65
C PRO A 524 21.64 -7.95 20.35
N THR A 525 20.84 -7.10 19.73
CA THR A 525 21.23 -6.35 18.53
C THR A 525 20.81 -4.89 18.65
N GLN A 526 21.40 -4.03 17.81
CA GLN A 526 21.05 -2.62 17.68
C GLN A 526 20.53 -2.29 16.25
N LEU A 527 19.99 -3.30 15.56
CA LEU A 527 19.51 -3.14 14.18
C LEU A 527 18.23 -2.32 14.09
N LYS A 528 17.35 -2.46 15.10
CA LYS A 528 16.13 -1.67 15.24
C LYS A 528 15.86 -1.35 16.71
N ALA A 529 15.46 -0.11 16.98
CA ALA A 529 15.19 0.37 18.33
C ALA A 529 13.89 -0.18 18.95
N ASP A 530 12.90 -0.49 18.12
CA ASP A 530 11.55 -0.86 18.56
C ASP A 530 11.15 -2.28 18.09
N GLU A 531 12.08 -3.23 18.16
CA GLU A 531 11.79 -4.60 17.72
C GLU A 531 12.52 -5.66 18.54
N VAL A 532 11.75 -6.65 18.98
CA VAL A 532 12.24 -7.94 19.49
C VAL A 532 11.59 -9.03 18.65
N LEU A 533 12.38 -9.93 18.10
CA LEU A 533 11.92 -11.08 17.34
C LEU A 533 12.07 -12.35 18.15
N LEU A 534 11.08 -13.22 18.11
CA LEU A 534 11.05 -14.52 18.76
C LEU A 534 10.86 -15.62 17.72
N GLN A 535 11.65 -16.68 17.82
CA GLN A 535 11.47 -17.91 17.05
C GLN A 535 11.46 -19.10 18.01
N VAL A 536 10.38 -19.85 18.02
CA VAL A 536 10.28 -21.14 18.67
C VAL A 536 10.26 -22.22 17.61
N GLN A 537 11.13 -23.19 17.70
CA GLN A 537 11.24 -24.25 16.69
C GLN A 537 11.35 -25.62 17.33
N ALA A 538 10.61 -26.56 16.78
CA ALA A 538 10.78 -27.99 16.99
C ALA A 538 10.97 -28.68 15.64
N ASP A 539 11.76 -29.75 15.62
CA ASP A 539 11.94 -30.58 14.43
C ASP A 539 10.68 -31.41 14.15
N GLY A 540 10.40 -31.65 12.90
CA GLY A 540 9.27 -32.45 12.44
C GLY A 540 8.50 -31.80 11.29
N GLY A 541 7.53 -30.96 11.58
CA GLY A 541 6.70 -30.30 10.55
C GLY A 541 5.91 -31.28 9.70
N MET A 542 5.66 -30.90 8.45
CA MET A 542 4.92 -31.73 7.47
C MET A 542 5.51 -33.12 7.25
N SER A 543 6.84 -33.28 7.49
CA SER A 543 7.50 -34.58 7.31
C SER A 543 7.00 -35.65 8.28
N GLN A 544 6.33 -35.26 9.36
CA GLN A 544 5.76 -36.19 10.36
C GLN A 544 4.29 -36.53 10.07
N LEU A 545 3.65 -35.84 9.13
CA LEU A 545 2.26 -36.09 8.75
C LEU A 545 2.16 -37.13 7.64
N ALA A 546 1.09 -37.89 7.63
CA ALA A 546 0.74 -38.73 6.49
C ALA A 546 0.40 -37.85 5.27
N ASP A 547 0.55 -38.41 4.06
CA ASP A 547 0.24 -37.70 2.82
C ASP A 547 -1.20 -37.14 2.78
N THR A 548 -2.12 -37.81 3.44
CA THR A 548 -3.53 -37.40 3.55
C THR A 548 -3.77 -36.26 4.56
N GLU A 549 -2.79 -35.96 5.42
CA GLU A 549 -2.90 -34.96 6.49
C GLU A 549 -2.14 -33.68 6.19
N VAL A 550 -1.48 -33.61 5.04
CA VAL A 550 -0.63 -32.44 4.68
C VAL A 550 -1.47 -31.17 4.56
N LYS A 551 -2.68 -31.26 4.02
CA LYS A 551 -3.57 -30.10 3.89
C LYS A 551 -4.06 -29.57 5.25
N GLU A 552 -4.35 -30.45 6.19
CA GLU A 552 -4.64 -30.06 7.58
C GLU A 552 -3.43 -29.33 8.18
N GLY A 553 -2.22 -29.84 8.00
CA GLY A 553 -0.98 -29.20 8.46
C GLY A 553 -0.77 -27.81 7.86
N GLU A 554 -1.10 -27.60 6.57
CA GLU A 554 -1.03 -26.30 5.91
C GLU A 554 -2.03 -25.29 6.51
N PHE A 555 -3.24 -25.74 6.86
CA PHE A 555 -4.33 -24.89 7.35
C PHE A 555 -4.34 -24.70 8.88
N LEU A 556 -3.68 -25.54 9.65
CA LEU A 556 -3.62 -25.43 11.09
C LEU A 556 -3.21 -24.04 11.60
N PRO A 557 -2.13 -23.40 11.09
CA PRO A 557 -1.78 -22.05 11.51
C PRO A 557 -2.84 -21.00 11.16
N VAL A 558 -3.51 -21.16 10.01
CA VAL A 558 -4.56 -20.25 9.54
C VAL A 558 -5.76 -20.32 10.48
N ILE A 559 -6.22 -21.52 10.80
CA ILE A 559 -7.37 -21.73 11.70
C ILE A 559 -7.06 -21.25 13.11
N ALA A 560 -5.86 -21.52 13.62
CA ALA A 560 -5.42 -21.01 14.91
C ALA A 560 -5.46 -19.48 14.97
N ALA A 561 -4.96 -18.80 13.94
CA ALA A 561 -4.99 -17.34 13.86
C ALA A 561 -6.42 -16.76 13.84
N GLN A 562 -7.34 -17.43 13.18
CA GLN A 562 -8.75 -17.02 13.10
C GLN A 562 -9.54 -17.35 14.38
N SER A 563 -9.08 -18.30 15.16
CA SER A 563 -9.78 -18.76 16.37
C SER A 563 -9.42 -17.97 17.64
N GLY A 564 -8.33 -17.22 17.63
CA GLY A 564 -7.81 -16.52 18.81
C GLY A 564 -6.96 -17.42 19.71
N VAL A 565 -6.93 -17.14 21.02
CA VAL A 565 -6.15 -17.92 21.99
C VAL A 565 -6.79 -17.89 23.38
N GLY A 566 -6.68 -18.97 24.12
CA GLY A 566 -7.23 -19.07 25.47
C GLY A 566 -8.73 -18.85 25.49
N LYS A 567 -9.18 -17.89 26.25
CA LYS A 567 -10.59 -17.49 26.35
C LYS A 567 -11.01 -16.46 25.29
N PHE A 568 -10.05 -15.90 24.56
CA PHE A 568 -10.29 -14.79 23.66
C PHE A 568 -10.51 -15.27 22.23
N SER A 569 -11.61 -14.87 21.61
CA SER A 569 -11.74 -14.92 20.15
C SER A 569 -10.69 -13.99 19.50
N ALA A 570 -10.45 -14.14 18.20
CA ALA A 570 -9.53 -13.26 17.49
C ALA A 570 -9.95 -11.79 17.57
N ILE A 571 -11.25 -11.50 17.49
CA ILE A 571 -11.80 -10.14 17.64
C ILE A 571 -11.52 -9.58 19.04
N GLU A 572 -11.86 -10.33 20.08
CA GLU A 572 -11.62 -9.92 21.48
C GLU A 572 -10.14 -9.72 21.77
N LEU A 573 -9.27 -10.59 21.24
CA LEU A 573 -7.83 -10.50 21.39
C LEU A 573 -7.28 -9.22 20.71
N ASN A 574 -7.70 -8.92 19.49
CA ASN A 574 -7.31 -7.71 18.79
C ASN A 574 -7.71 -6.44 19.56
N LYS A 575 -8.92 -6.40 20.12
CA LYS A 575 -9.37 -5.28 20.95
C LYS A 575 -8.53 -5.13 22.23
N GLN A 576 -8.17 -6.23 22.87
CA GLN A 576 -7.35 -6.21 24.09
C GLN A 576 -5.90 -5.82 23.84
N LEU A 577 -5.35 -6.15 22.67
CA LEU A 577 -3.99 -5.81 22.28
C LEU A 577 -3.84 -4.41 21.67
N ALA A 578 -4.92 -3.64 21.54
CA ALA A 578 -4.87 -2.30 21.01
C ALA A 578 -3.86 -1.41 21.79
N GLY A 579 -3.02 -0.71 21.07
CA GLY A 579 -1.94 0.11 21.64
C GLY A 579 -0.70 -0.68 22.07
N LYS A 580 -0.64 -1.99 21.84
CA LYS A 580 0.52 -2.85 22.09
C LYS A 580 1.09 -3.37 20.77
N LYS A 581 2.40 -3.45 20.70
CA LYS A 581 3.10 -4.13 19.59
C LYS A 581 3.55 -5.49 20.10
N ALA A 582 2.72 -6.51 19.93
CA ALA A 582 3.01 -7.90 20.30
C ALA A 582 2.16 -8.86 19.49
N GLY A 583 2.74 -9.96 19.04
CA GLY A 583 2.03 -11.01 18.33
C GLY A 583 2.78 -12.33 18.37
N ILE A 584 2.04 -13.42 18.25
CA ILE A 584 2.54 -14.79 18.10
C ILE A 584 1.76 -15.44 16.94
N ASN A 585 2.49 -16.06 16.02
CA ASN A 585 1.96 -16.80 14.90
C ASN A 585 2.50 -18.23 14.91
N LEU A 586 1.62 -19.21 14.73
CA LEU A 586 2.01 -20.60 14.52
C LEU A 586 2.52 -20.79 13.10
N TYR A 587 3.44 -21.74 12.91
CA TYR A 587 3.86 -22.17 11.59
C TYR A 587 4.10 -23.68 11.54
N VAL A 588 3.87 -24.26 10.38
CA VAL A 588 4.25 -25.64 10.06
C VAL A 588 4.96 -25.65 8.72
N ASN A 589 6.27 -25.90 8.73
CA ASN A 589 7.10 -26.02 7.54
C ASN A 589 7.32 -27.50 7.18
N ASN A 590 8.07 -27.77 6.12
CA ASN A 590 8.33 -29.15 5.71
C ASN A 590 8.99 -30.01 6.79
N TYR A 591 9.98 -29.47 7.52
CA TYR A 591 10.80 -30.21 8.50
C TYR A 591 10.80 -29.60 9.91
N SER A 592 10.06 -28.52 10.11
CA SER A 592 9.96 -27.85 11.40
C SER A 592 8.58 -27.27 11.63
N ASN A 593 8.23 -27.13 12.90
CA ASN A 593 7.01 -26.43 13.32
C ASN A 593 7.30 -25.63 14.58
N GLY A 594 6.47 -24.66 14.86
CA GLY A 594 6.67 -23.80 16.02
C GLY A 594 5.87 -22.53 15.98
N MET A 595 6.47 -21.48 16.54
CA MET A 595 5.85 -20.17 16.65
C MET A 595 6.87 -19.08 16.33
N SER A 596 6.45 -18.08 15.60
CA SER A 596 7.19 -16.83 15.42
C SER A 596 6.50 -15.70 16.20
N GLY A 597 7.28 -14.84 16.83
CA GLY A 597 6.76 -13.73 17.60
C GLY A 597 7.50 -12.44 17.31
N TYR A 598 6.82 -11.34 17.58
CA TYR A 598 7.39 -10.01 17.52
C TYR A 598 6.78 -9.12 18.59
N CYS A 599 7.56 -8.18 19.08
CA CYS A 599 7.06 -7.13 19.96
C CYS A 599 7.99 -5.91 19.94
N SER A 600 7.52 -4.80 20.53
CA SER A 600 8.41 -3.75 21.01
C SER A 600 9.08 -4.18 22.33
N PRO A 601 10.24 -3.59 22.70
CA PRO A 601 10.88 -3.91 23.99
C PRO A 601 9.97 -3.73 25.21
N LYS A 602 9.08 -2.72 25.20
CA LYS A 602 8.13 -2.48 26.30
C LYS A 602 7.01 -3.52 26.41
N ASP A 603 6.72 -4.24 25.31
CA ASP A 603 5.62 -5.20 25.21
C ASP A 603 6.09 -6.67 25.25
N ILE A 604 7.34 -6.90 25.68
CA ILE A 604 7.93 -8.26 25.74
C ILE A 604 7.12 -9.18 26.66
N GLU A 605 6.64 -8.69 27.76
CA GLU A 605 5.79 -9.46 28.68
C GLU A 605 4.49 -9.90 27.99
N THR A 606 3.84 -9.02 27.25
CA THR A 606 2.64 -9.34 26.46
C THR A 606 2.91 -10.43 25.43
N MET A 607 4.02 -10.34 24.69
CA MET A 607 4.40 -11.38 23.73
C MET A 607 4.62 -12.73 24.41
N LEU A 608 5.31 -12.75 25.57
CA LEU A 608 5.55 -13.99 26.32
C LEU A 608 4.27 -14.55 26.94
N GLN A 609 3.31 -13.72 27.34
CA GLN A 609 2.00 -14.16 27.78
C GLN A 609 1.20 -14.83 26.63
N LEU A 610 1.25 -14.24 25.43
CA LEU A 610 0.66 -14.84 24.22
C LEU A 610 1.33 -16.18 23.87
N LEU A 611 2.66 -16.25 23.99
CA LEU A 611 3.39 -17.49 23.78
C LEU A 611 2.92 -18.57 24.77
N TYR A 612 2.83 -18.23 26.05
CA TYR A 612 2.37 -19.15 27.09
C TYR A 612 0.95 -19.65 26.77
N GLN A 613 0.03 -18.76 26.40
CA GLN A 613 -1.34 -19.12 26.04
C GLN A 613 -1.40 -20.04 24.82
N ASN A 614 -0.59 -19.81 23.81
CA ASN A 614 -0.55 -20.67 22.63
C ASN A 614 -0.03 -22.09 22.95
N PHE A 615 0.86 -22.24 23.96
CA PHE A 615 1.30 -23.56 24.42
C PHE A 615 0.29 -24.27 25.33
N THR A 616 -0.37 -23.52 26.22
CA THR A 616 -1.17 -24.12 27.29
C THR A 616 -2.67 -24.12 27.04
N SER A 617 -3.14 -23.21 26.20
CA SER A 617 -4.55 -22.99 25.93
C SER A 617 -4.78 -22.61 24.46
N PRO A 618 -4.27 -23.42 23.50
CA PRO A 618 -4.55 -23.18 22.09
C PRO A 618 -6.06 -23.23 21.88
N ARG A 619 -6.54 -22.36 20.96
CA ARG A 619 -7.97 -22.28 20.66
C ARG A 619 -8.21 -22.67 19.20
N PHE A 620 -9.10 -23.59 18.99
CA PHE A 620 -9.63 -23.98 17.69
C PHE A 620 -11.16 -23.99 17.78
N SER A 621 -11.79 -23.19 16.94
CA SER A 621 -13.23 -23.04 16.87
C SER A 621 -13.75 -23.65 15.57
N GLU A 622 -14.73 -24.57 15.66
CA GLU A 622 -15.38 -25.17 14.49
C GLU A 622 -16.11 -24.11 13.66
N GLU A 623 -16.70 -23.13 14.32
CA GLU A 623 -17.37 -22.00 13.66
C GLU A 623 -16.37 -21.17 12.83
N ASP A 624 -15.21 -20.82 13.41
CA ASP A 624 -14.15 -20.09 12.72
C ASP A 624 -13.52 -20.93 11.59
N PHE A 625 -13.40 -22.24 11.81
CA PHE A 625 -12.98 -23.17 10.75
C PHE A 625 -13.93 -23.13 9.57
N ASN A 626 -15.24 -23.28 9.80
CA ASN A 626 -16.23 -23.27 8.74
C ASN A 626 -16.23 -21.93 7.97
N THR A 627 -16.19 -20.82 8.69
CA THR A 627 -16.11 -19.47 8.09
C THR A 627 -14.85 -19.32 7.24
N THR A 628 -13.71 -19.80 7.73
CA THR A 628 -12.44 -19.74 7.00
C THR A 628 -12.48 -20.62 5.75
N MET A 629 -12.97 -21.86 5.86
CA MET A 629 -13.09 -22.76 4.69
C MET A 629 -14.03 -22.20 3.63
N ASP A 630 -15.13 -21.60 4.01
CA ASP A 630 -16.05 -20.95 3.07
C ASP A 630 -15.39 -19.76 2.34
N SER A 631 -14.59 -18.97 3.04
CA SER A 631 -13.84 -17.88 2.44
C SER A 631 -12.80 -18.39 1.43
N TYR A 632 -12.06 -19.44 1.77
CA TYR A 632 -11.09 -20.06 0.86
C TYR A 632 -11.77 -20.72 -0.35
N LYS A 633 -12.92 -21.37 -0.18
CA LYS A 633 -13.70 -21.91 -1.32
C LYS A 633 -14.14 -20.79 -2.26
N ALA A 634 -14.63 -19.68 -1.73
CA ALA A 634 -15.00 -18.51 -2.53
C ALA A 634 -13.79 -17.94 -3.30
N TYR A 635 -12.61 -17.89 -2.67
CA TYR A 635 -11.36 -17.47 -3.33
C TYR A 635 -10.95 -18.42 -4.46
N VAL A 636 -10.96 -19.73 -4.22
CA VAL A 636 -10.52 -20.74 -5.21
C VAL A 636 -11.50 -20.90 -6.36
N GLN A 637 -12.78 -20.68 -6.14
CA GLN A 637 -13.87 -20.97 -7.08
C GLN A 637 -13.66 -20.40 -8.48
N ASN A 638 -13.11 -19.20 -8.60
CA ASN A 638 -12.93 -18.49 -9.86
C ASN A 638 -11.47 -18.45 -10.36
N LEU A 639 -10.53 -19.09 -9.65
CA LEU A 639 -9.11 -19.04 -10.00
C LEU A 639 -8.82 -19.67 -11.37
N THR A 640 -9.60 -20.68 -11.78
CA THR A 640 -9.47 -21.32 -13.09
C THR A 640 -9.79 -20.39 -14.27
N SER A 641 -10.38 -19.23 -14.03
CA SER A 641 -10.57 -18.17 -15.03
C SER A 641 -9.31 -17.31 -15.25
N ASN A 642 -8.29 -17.47 -14.41
CA ASN A 642 -7.04 -16.72 -14.49
C ASN A 642 -5.96 -17.55 -15.22
N PRO A 643 -5.44 -17.08 -16.37
CA PRO A 643 -4.38 -17.79 -17.11
C PRO A 643 -3.11 -18.03 -16.30
N ASP A 644 -2.71 -17.10 -15.44
CA ASP A 644 -1.51 -17.22 -14.59
C ASP A 644 -1.67 -18.35 -13.57
N TYR A 645 -2.86 -18.50 -13.01
CA TYR A 645 -3.17 -19.61 -12.11
C TYR A 645 -3.08 -20.97 -12.84
N ILE A 646 -3.62 -21.06 -14.04
CA ILE A 646 -3.51 -22.29 -14.86
C ILE A 646 -2.04 -22.60 -15.15
N MET A 647 -1.24 -21.61 -15.52
CA MET A 647 0.20 -21.79 -15.75
C MET A 647 0.90 -22.31 -14.49
N GLN A 648 0.58 -21.75 -13.32
CA GLN A 648 1.13 -22.21 -12.04
C GLN A 648 0.77 -23.67 -11.76
N ILE A 649 -0.49 -24.05 -11.93
CA ILE A 649 -0.97 -25.44 -11.77
C ILE A 649 -0.21 -26.40 -12.70
N GLU A 650 -0.13 -26.08 -13.96
CA GLU A 650 0.56 -26.93 -14.95
C GLU A 650 2.07 -27.01 -14.68
N THR A 651 2.66 -25.95 -14.18
CA THR A 651 4.07 -25.94 -13.74
C THR A 651 4.28 -26.89 -12.57
N ILE A 652 3.43 -26.83 -11.54
CA ILE A 652 3.50 -27.72 -10.37
C ILE A 652 3.35 -29.16 -10.80
N LYS A 653 2.35 -29.48 -11.61
CA LYS A 653 2.13 -30.84 -12.14
C LYS A 653 3.31 -31.35 -12.95
N THR A 654 3.90 -30.49 -13.78
CA THR A 654 5.06 -30.87 -14.61
C THR A 654 6.30 -31.16 -13.78
N LEU A 655 6.57 -30.35 -12.75
CA LEU A 655 7.75 -30.50 -11.90
C LEU A 655 7.62 -31.64 -10.88
N TYR A 656 6.44 -31.84 -10.31
CA TYR A 656 6.22 -32.74 -9.18
C TYR A 656 5.30 -33.92 -9.49
N SER A 657 4.77 -34.01 -10.71
CA SER A 657 3.80 -35.03 -11.13
C SER A 657 2.59 -35.06 -10.18
N ASP A 658 2.12 -36.23 -9.80
CA ASP A 658 1.00 -36.41 -8.86
C ASP A 658 1.46 -36.53 -7.41
N ASN A 659 2.58 -35.90 -7.03
CA ASN A 659 3.06 -35.94 -5.64
C ASN A 659 2.00 -35.36 -4.69
N PRO A 660 1.44 -36.15 -3.76
CA PRO A 660 0.35 -35.70 -2.88
C PRO A 660 0.74 -34.53 -1.97
N ARG A 661 2.04 -34.32 -1.74
CA ARG A 661 2.55 -33.21 -0.91
C ARG A 661 2.76 -31.92 -1.67
N GLN A 662 2.59 -31.93 -3.00
CA GLN A 662 2.78 -30.77 -3.88
C GLN A 662 1.54 -30.54 -4.76
N GLN A 663 0.37 -30.74 -4.19
CA GLN A 663 -0.88 -30.51 -4.92
C GLN A 663 -1.35 -29.07 -4.78
N PRO A 664 -1.89 -28.48 -5.86
CA PRO A 664 -2.48 -27.15 -5.80
C PRO A 664 -3.70 -27.11 -4.89
N LEU A 665 -4.06 -25.92 -4.43
CA LEU A 665 -5.28 -25.71 -3.68
C LEU A 665 -6.49 -25.73 -4.61
N THR A 666 -7.39 -26.69 -4.40
CA THR A 666 -8.63 -26.86 -5.17
C THR A 666 -9.82 -26.92 -4.22
N ILE A 667 -11.04 -26.83 -4.76
CA ILE A 667 -12.27 -26.98 -3.94
C ILE A 667 -12.27 -28.38 -3.28
N GLU A 668 -11.93 -29.41 -4.01
CA GLU A 668 -11.88 -30.79 -3.49
C GLU A 668 -10.83 -30.94 -2.37
N ALA A 669 -9.68 -30.29 -2.51
CA ALA A 669 -8.66 -30.26 -1.46
C ALA A 669 -9.17 -29.56 -0.19
N LEU A 670 -9.87 -28.44 -0.32
CA LEU A 670 -10.48 -27.75 0.82
C LEU A 670 -11.57 -28.60 1.50
N GLU A 671 -12.39 -29.29 0.72
CA GLU A 671 -13.45 -30.16 1.23
C GLU A 671 -12.92 -31.42 1.95
N SER A 672 -11.68 -31.81 1.63
CA SER A 672 -11.01 -32.95 2.30
C SER A 672 -10.48 -32.61 3.70
N ILE A 673 -10.37 -31.33 4.05
CA ILE A 673 -9.85 -30.89 5.35
C ILE A 673 -10.94 -31.09 6.42
N SER A 674 -10.60 -31.79 7.50
CA SER A 674 -11.51 -32.05 8.61
C SER A 674 -11.10 -31.24 9.85
N PHE A 675 -12.07 -30.58 10.47
CA PHE A 675 -11.85 -29.91 11.76
C PHE A 675 -11.35 -30.87 12.85
N GLU A 676 -11.84 -32.11 12.86
CA GLU A 676 -11.45 -33.11 13.84
C GLU A 676 -9.97 -33.53 13.72
N ASN A 677 -9.37 -33.37 12.54
CA ASN A 677 -7.98 -33.75 12.27
C ASN A 677 -6.98 -32.62 12.55
N LEU A 678 -7.47 -31.40 12.74
CA LEU A 678 -6.61 -30.24 13.09
C LEU A 678 -6.17 -30.29 14.55
#